data_d5537a898d57aaddef4b422df90adee6
#
_entry.id   d5537a898d57aaddef4b422df90adee6
#
_cell.length_a   1.000
_cell.length_b   1.000
_cell.length_c   1.000
_cell.angle_alpha   90.00
_cell.angle_beta   90.00
_cell.angle_gamma   90.00
#
_symmetry.space_group_name_H-M   'P 1'
#
loop_
_entity.id
_entity.type
_entity.pdbx_description
1 polymer ?
#
loop_
_entity_poly.entity_id
_entity_poly.type
_entity_poly.pdbx_seq_one_letter_code
_entity_poly.pdbx_strand_id
1 'polypeptide(L)'
;MVPRFPRVRVVVVAALALVWICAVLARLSYLQLFQYGDYLSRARRQQQRIVEISPRRGVIYDRNLRELAMSIQVDSCFAVPSEISDPDMVAGLLSEVLDLSRDEIHGKLKVSRSFVWIARKLPPEKVERLQSLNLRGIYFQKESRRFYPKRELASHVLGFVDIDEVGRGGIEHQFDSVIRSKPGRLLILADARHRWYDRDEQSPGAGSSVVLTLDEKIQYIAEKELAAAIRQTRAKFGSIVVQDPHSGEILALANWPAFNPNTPGEARAEARLNRAVATIHEPGSTFKIVTLAGAIEEGLTHPNEWVDCQMGAIYIAGHRIRDHKPFGVLNISQVMANSSDVGAIKIGLRMGAPKLYDYIRAFGFGQTTGIELPAETRGLLRGLNNWTPVSVGSISMGQEIGVTEVQTVSAFSAIANGGLLYKPRVVRGIRQGEEFTPSVRPEPQRVVSPETAATMRRMFEGVILNGTGNLAQLDGYTAGGKTGTAQKIDPATGRYSLTEHIATFAGFAPLNEPAVTVVVVIDSPVGAFHGGDVAAPIFRRVTQQVLAYLNVPQDVPLPVQQQLARARLLNAASIDVSDFSPAQRIEQEPSLPVFPPEAFAEAAGESAPTVAIEEGEGVVVPQLGGMSVRAVTEACMRVGLAPVLIGTGVAVEQKPEAGQRLPRGGRVTVRFARSAESGRGN
;
A
#
# COMPACT_ATOMS: atom_id res chain seq x y z
N MET A 1 60.29 84.36 -33.02
CA MET A 1 60.99 83.89 -31.83
C MET A 1 60.39 82.54 -31.33
N VAL A 2 61.04 81.45 -31.61
CA VAL A 2 60.57 80.13 -31.08
C VAL A 2 61.07 80.02 -29.64
N PRO A 3 60.24 79.80 -28.62
CA PRO A 3 60.69 79.73 -27.24
C PRO A 3 61.57 78.47 -27.08
N ARG A 4 62.84 78.67 -26.75
CA ARG A 4 63.81 77.57 -26.34
C ARG A 4 63.36 77.06 -25.00
N PHE A 5 62.59 75.94 -24.96
CA PHE A 5 62.37 75.22 -23.73
C PHE A 5 63.68 74.79 -23.11
N PRO A 6 63.90 75.07 -21.83
CA PRO A 6 65.22 74.66 -21.18
C PRO A 6 65.32 73.11 -21.19
N ARG A 7 66.34 72.59 -21.88
CA ARG A 7 66.63 71.17 -22.06
C ARG A 7 66.54 70.37 -20.73
N VAL A 8 66.86 71.00 -19.63
CA VAL A 8 66.80 70.37 -18.26
C VAL A 8 65.42 70.03 -17.86
N ARG A 9 64.40 70.90 -18.16
CA ARG A 9 62.95 70.58 -17.82
C ARG A 9 62.40 69.40 -18.63
N VAL A 10 62.84 69.30 -19.89
CA VAL A 10 62.43 68.16 -20.74
C VAL A 10 63.09 66.86 -20.23
N VAL A 11 64.31 66.87 -19.84
CA VAL A 11 65.02 65.69 -19.24
C VAL A 11 64.36 65.27 -17.91
N VAL A 12 64.05 66.24 -17.04
CA VAL A 12 63.39 65.95 -15.78
C VAL A 12 61.96 65.31 -16.00
N VAL A 13 61.17 65.84 -16.91
CA VAL A 13 59.88 65.28 -17.23
C VAL A 13 60.04 63.87 -17.84
N ALA A 14 61.02 63.69 -18.75
CA ALA A 14 61.29 62.36 -19.31
C ALA A 14 61.74 61.34 -18.26
N ALA A 15 62.62 61.76 -17.32
CA ALA A 15 63.05 60.89 -16.20
C ALA A 15 61.86 60.52 -15.27
N LEU A 16 60.96 61.47 -14.92
CA LEU A 16 59.78 61.20 -14.12
C LEU A 16 58.82 60.25 -14.86
N ALA A 17 58.64 60.46 -16.16
CA ALA A 17 57.80 59.55 -16.97
C ALA A 17 58.38 58.12 -17.01
N LEU A 18 59.70 57.99 -17.16
CA LEU A 18 60.38 56.70 -17.14
C LEU A 18 60.22 55.95 -15.80
N VAL A 19 60.40 56.69 -14.68
CA VAL A 19 60.20 56.12 -13.32
C VAL A 19 58.76 55.67 -13.16
N TRP A 20 57.80 56.47 -13.64
CA TRP A 20 56.37 56.13 -13.59
C TRP A 20 56.06 54.88 -14.44
N ILE A 21 56.60 54.78 -15.65
CA ILE A 21 56.46 53.60 -16.53
C ILE A 21 57.04 52.34 -15.83
N CYS A 22 58.24 52.46 -15.26
CA CYS A 22 58.87 51.34 -14.51
C CYS A 22 58.04 50.93 -13.32
N ALA A 23 57.45 51.85 -12.56
CA ALA A 23 56.59 51.55 -11.44
C ALA A 23 55.26 50.82 -11.90
N VAL A 24 54.65 51.28 -13.01
CA VAL A 24 53.48 50.63 -13.62
C VAL A 24 53.82 49.21 -14.10
N LEU A 25 54.97 49.05 -14.78
CA LEU A 25 55.42 47.72 -15.26
C LEU A 25 55.70 46.77 -14.08
N ALA A 26 56.40 47.23 -13.03
CA ALA A 26 56.62 46.46 -11.81
C ALA A 26 55.31 46.04 -11.13
N ARG A 27 54.34 46.99 -11.07
CA ARG A 27 53.00 46.68 -10.51
C ARG A 27 52.23 45.71 -11.35
N LEU A 28 52.26 45.85 -12.68
CA LEU A 28 51.59 44.87 -13.59
C LEU A 28 52.24 43.49 -13.49
N SER A 29 53.58 43.41 -13.44
CA SER A 29 54.30 42.14 -13.24
C SER A 29 53.96 41.51 -11.91
N TYR A 30 53.89 42.28 -10.84
CA TYR A 30 53.47 41.79 -9.52
C TYR A 30 52.02 41.24 -9.56
N LEU A 31 51.09 41.95 -10.19
CA LEU A 31 49.70 41.50 -10.32
C LEU A 31 49.57 40.23 -11.17
N GLN A 32 50.33 40.14 -12.28
CA GLN A 32 50.23 39.00 -13.21
C GLN A 32 51.04 37.77 -12.76
N LEU A 33 52.16 37.92 -12.03
CA LEU A 33 52.97 36.80 -11.63
C LEU A 33 52.64 36.31 -10.21
N PHE A 34 52.44 37.23 -9.25
CA PHE A 34 52.28 36.88 -7.84
C PHE A 34 50.79 36.86 -7.39
N GLN A 35 49.93 37.68 -7.96
CA GLN A 35 48.52 37.77 -7.59
C GLN A 35 47.56 37.17 -8.64
N TYR A 36 48.07 36.63 -9.74
CA TYR A 36 47.25 36.04 -10.80
C TYR A 36 46.28 34.99 -10.28
N GLY A 37 46.75 34.06 -9.44
CA GLY A 37 45.93 32.99 -8.86
C GLY A 37 44.78 33.52 -8.01
N ASP A 38 45.02 34.55 -7.20
CA ASP A 38 44.02 35.14 -6.33
C ASP A 38 42.97 35.92 -7.14
N TYR A 39 43.42 36.72 -8.12
CA TYR A 39 42.48 37.43 -8.99
C TYR A 39 41.69 36.50 -9.90
N LEU A 40 42.30 35.44 -10.40
CA LEU A 40 41.63 34.37 -11.17
C LEU A 40 40.56 33.68 -10.34
N SER A 41 40.89 33.35 -9.09
CA SER A 41 39.95 32.73 -8.17
C SER A 41 38.78 33.62 -7.81
N ARG A 42 39.03 34.94 -7.65
CA ARG A 42 37.97 35.95 -7.42
C ARG A 42 37.09 36.14 -8.66
N ALA A 43 37.70 36.25 -9.85
CA ALA A 43 36.99 36.35 -11.11
C ALA A 43 36.07 35.12 -11.35
N ARG A 44 36.63 33.91 -11.15
CA ARG A 44 35.83 32.66 -11.23
C ARG A 44 34.66 32.66 -10.24
N ARG A 45 34.88 33.06 -8.98
CA ARG A 45 33.76 33.16 -8.00
C ARG A 45 32.70 34.19 -8.38
N GLN A 46 33.06 35.28 -9.06
CA GLN A 46 32.11 36.26 -9.54
C GLN A 46 31.36 35.81 -10.79
N GLN A 47 32.00 35.04 -11.67
CA GLN A 47 31.42 34.56 -12.93
C GLN A 47 30.71 33.21 -12.80
N GLN A 48 31.08 32.41 -11.81
CA GLN A 48 30.55 31.08 -11.58
C GLN A 48 29.36 31.13 -10.62
N ARG A 49 28.22 30.65 -11.07
CA ARG A 49 27.05 30.41 -10.24
C ARG A 49 26.81 28.91 -10.19
N ILE A 50 26.93 28.33 -9.01
CA ILE A 50 26.61 26.94 -8.79
C ILE A 50 25.13 26.85 -8.48
N VAL A 51 24.36 26.23 -9.37
CA VAL A 51 22.95 25.88 -9.12
C VAL A 51 22.93 24.41 -8.78
N GLU A 52 22.46 24.08 -7.60
CA GLU A 52 22.23 22.69 -7.22
C GLU A 52 21.02 22.15 -7.99
N ILE A 53 21.23 21.07 -8.75
CA ILE A 53 20.16 20.37 -9.43
C ILE A 53 19.65 19.30 -8.47
N SER A 54 18.35 19.36 -8.16
CA SER A 54 17.69 18.31 -7.37
C SER A 54 17.82 16.97 -8.08
N PRO A 55 18.42 15.96 -7.43
CA PRO A 55 18.61 14.66 -8.05
C PRO A 55 17.26 13.96 -8.21
N ARG A 56 17.14 13.10 -9.22
CA ARG A 56 15.97 12.23 -9.32
C ARG A 56 16.06 11.15 -8.25
N ARG A 57 15.02 11.04 -7.44
CA ARG A 57 14.90 9.92 -6.49
C ARG A 57 14.70 8.61 -7.26
N GLY A 58 15.26 7.51 -6.76
CA GLY A 58 15.03 6.17 -7.27
C GLY A 58 13.55 5.80 -7.26
N VAL A 59 13.16 4.88 -8.12
CA VAL A 59 11.79 4.39 -8.21
C VAL A 59 11.50 3.41 -7.08
N ILE A 60 10.27 3.43 -6.55
CA ILE A 60 9.78 2.37 -5.66
C ILE A 60 8.87 1.47 -6.48
N TYR A 61 9.23 0.19 -6.55
CA TYR A 61 8.52 -0.84 -7.29
C TYR A 61 7.78 -1.79 -6.36
N ASP A 62 6.69 -2.38 -6.85
CA ASP A 62 6.11 -3.58 -6.25
C ASP A 62 6.99 -4.82 -6.52
N ARG A 63 6.59 -6.00 -6.01
CA ARG A 63 7.31 -7.26 -6.23
C ARG A 63 7.40 -7.69 -7.69
N ASN A 64 6.51 -7.18 -8.56
CA ASN A 64 6.41 -7.48 -9.98
C ASN A 64 6.99 -6.35 -10.85
N LEU A 65 7.77 -5.44 -10.24
CA LEU A 65 8.41 -4.29 -10.89
C LEU A 65 7.43 -3.27 -11.48
N ARG A 66 6.22 -3.14 -10.90
CA ARG A 66 5.29 -2.05 -11.21
C ARG A 66 5.64 -0.82 -10.39
N GLU A 67 5.58 0.35 -11.01
CA GLU A 67 5.97 1.61 -10.38
C GLU A 67 4.90 2.08 -9.39
N LEU A 68 5.27 2.17 -8.12
CA LEU A 68 4.43 2.71 -7.06
C LEU A 68 4.76 4.16 -6.72
N ALA A 69 6.03 4.56 -6.88
CA ALA A 69 6.48 5.95 -6.75
C ALA A 69 7.65 6.21 -7.69
N MET A 70 7.60 7.34 -8.41
CA MET A 70 8.62 7.77 -9.37
C MET A 70 8.87 9.26 -9.26
N SER A 71 9.94 9.75 -9.88
CA SER A 71 10.23 11.19 -9.98
C SER A 71 9.98 11.68 -11.40
N ILE A 72 9.19 12.74 -11.52
CA ILE A 72 8.91 13.45 -12.79
C ILE A 72 9.59 14.81 -12.78
N GLN A 73 9.92 15.35 -13.95
CA GLN A 73 10.39 16.72 -14.07
C GLN A 73 9.21 17.68 -14.22
N VAL A 74 9.22 18.74 -13.42
CA VAL A 74 8.23 19.79 -13.44
C VAL A 74 8.92 21.16 -13.39
N ASP A 75 8.26 22.19 -13.84
CA ASP A 75 8.81 23.53 -13.82
C ASP A 75 8.42 24.26 -12.53
N SER A 76 9.39 25.01 -11.98
CA SER A 76 9.23 25.92 -10.85
C SER A 76 9.48 27.33 -11.31
N CYS A 77 8.65 28.27 -10.88
CA CYS A 77 8.73 29.68 -11.24
C CYS A 77 9.55 30.45 -10.21
N PHE A 78 10.54 31.18 -10.66
CA PHE A 78 11.31 32.09 -9.81
C PHE A 78 11.38 33.48 -10.45
N ALA A 79 11.63 34.49 -9.63
CA ALA A 79 11.83 35.85 -10.06
C ALA A 79 13.26 36.31 -9.80
N VAL A 80 13.72 37.23 -10.66
CA VAL A 80 14.89 38.08 -10.46
C VAL A 80 14.40 39.53 -10.27
N PRO A 81 14.10 39.93 -9.01
CA PRO A 81 13.43 41.20 -8.74
C PRO A 81 14.13 42.45 -9.30
N SER A 82 15.47 42.42 -9.46
CA SER A 82 16.25 43.52 -10.05
C SER A 82 15.94 43.76 -11.53
N GLU A 83 15.30 42.83 -12.21
CA GLU A 83 14.92 42.95 -13.64
C GLU A 83 13.45 43.32 -13.81
N ILE A 84 12.68 43.37 -12.72
CA ILE A 84 11.25 43.71 -12.72
C ILE A 84 11.08 45.20 -12.54
N SER A 85 10.51 45.89 -13.54
CA SER A 85 10.30 47.36 -13.52
C SER A 85 9.12 47.74 -12.62
N ASP A 86 8.04 46.97 -12.65
CA ASP A 86 6.81 47.19 -11.88
C ASP A 86 6.44 45.91 -11.07
N PRO A 87 6.91 45.79 -9.82
CA PRO A 87 6.59 44.64 -8.99
C PRO A 87 5.11 44.49 -8.64
N ASP A 88 4.35 45.58 -8.58
CA ASP A 88 2.93 45.56 -8.26
C ASP A 88 2.08 44.99 -9.40
N MET A 89 2.37 45.39 -10.63
CA MET A 89 1.73 44.84 -11.82
C MET A 89 2.05 43.35 -11.99
N VAL A 90 3.33 42.98 -11.86
CA VAL A 90 3.77 41.57 -11.97
C VAL A 90 3.14 40.71 -10.88
N ALA A 91 3.06 41.19 -9.63
CA ALA A 91 2.41 40.49 -8.55
C ALA A 91 0.91 40.25 -8.82
N GLY A 92 0.22 41.24 -9.42
CA GLY A 92 -1.17 41.10 -9.84
C GLY A 92 -1.38 40.00 -10.87
N LEU A 93 -0.60 40.03 -11.97
CA LEU A 93 -0.68 39.02 -13.04
C LEU A 93 -0.33 37.61 -12.55
N LEU A 94 0.69 37.47 -11.69
CA LEU A 94 1.08 36.18 -11.12
C LEU A 94 0.02 35.65 -10.17
N SER A 95 -0.66 36.53 -9.41
CA SER A 95 -1.71 36.07 -8.46
C SER A 95 -2.90 35.45 -9.17
N GLU A 96 -3.28 35.96 -10.35
CA GLU A 96 -4.40 35.41 -11.14
C GLU A 96 -4.13 33.97 -11.65
N VAL A 97 -2.85 33.64 -11.92
CA VAL A 97 -2.49 32.33 -12.48
C VAL A 97 -2.12 31.33 -11.38
N LEU A 98 -1.48 31.81 -10.29
CA LEU A 98 -0.90 30.96 -9.27
C LEU A 98 -1.84 30.63 -8.11
N ASP A 99 -2.99 31.30 -8.00
CA ASP A 99 -3.91 31.24 -6.85
C ASP A 99 -3.21 31.64 -5.52
N LEU A 100 -2.22 32.54 -5.62
CA LEU A 100 -1.53 33.13 -4.47
C LEU A 100 -2.00 34.56 -4.25
N SER A 101 -1.95 35.06 -3.01
CA SER A 101 -2.32 36.44 -2.76
C SER A 101 -1.29 37.41 -3.39
N ARG A 102 -1.78 38.55 -3.93
CA ARG A 102 -0.93 39.60 -4.49
C ARG A 102 0.09 40.10 -3.48
N ASP A 103 -0.32 40.28 -2.22
CA ASP A 103 0.54 40.74 -1.13
C ASP A 103 1.67 39.75 -0.81
N GLU A 104 1.38 38.42 -0.84
CA GLU A 104 2.38 37.37 -0.65
C GLU A 104 3.45 37.43 -1.75
N ILE A 105 3.05 37.52 -3.03
CA ILE A 105 3.97 37.60 -4.15
C ILE A 105 4.78 38.90 -4.09
N HIS A 106 4.14 40.02 -3.83
CA HIS A 106 4.80 41.32 -3.69
C HIS A 106 5.80 41.32 -2.53
N GLY A 107 5.44 40.68 -1.38
CA GLY A 107 6.34 40.48 -0.25
C GLY A 107 7.58 39.70 -0.66
N LYS A 108 7.41 38.58 -1.39
CA LYS A 108 8.53 37.77 -1.92
C LYS A 108 9.45 38.59 -2.84
N LEU A 109 8.91 39.41 -3.72
CA LEU A 109 9.69 40.25 -4.63
C LEU A 109 10.55 41.32 -3.94
N LYS A 110 10.18 41.73 -2.70
CA LYS A 110 10.92 42.71 -1.90
C LYS A 110 12.08 42.09 -1.09
N VAL A 111 12.06 40.80 -0.79
CA VAL A 111 13.03 40.15 0.10
C VAL A 111 14.41 40.02 -0.53
N SER A 112 14.51 39.81 -1.83
CA SER A 112 15.79 39.59 -2.52
C SER A 112 15.84 40.38 -3.82
N ARG A 113 17.05 40.84 -4.18
CA ARG A 113 17.26 41.51 -5.48
C ARG A 113 17.67 40.55 -6.60
N SER A 114 18.19 39.37 -6.28
CA SER A 114 18.83 38.49 -7.27
C SER A 114 18.08 37.20 -7.57
N PHE A 115 17.30 36.68 -6.64
CA PHE A 115 16.56 35.41 -6.83
C PHE A 115 15.52 35.22 -5.72
N VAL A 116 14.33 34.84 -6.11
CA VAL A 116 13.28 34.44 -5.16
C VAL A 116 12.33 33.43 -5.82
N TRP A 117 12.04 32.34 -5.12
CA TRP A 117 11.02 31.40 -5.54
C TRP A 117 9.64 32.06 -5.44
N ILE A 118 8.91 32.11 -6.55
CA ILE A 118 7.51 32.54 -6.55
C ILE A 118 6.61 31.36 -6.24
N ALA A 119 6.69 30.31 -7.05
CA ALA A 119 5.96 29.07 -6.85
C ALA A 119 6.77 27.88 -7.38
N ARG A 120 6.82 26.82 -6.61
CA ARG A 120 7.60 25.61 -6.95
C ARG A 120 6.70 24.49 -7.42
N LYS A 121 7.24 23.64 -8.32
CA LYS A 121 6.64 22.38 -8.77
C LYS A 121 5.23 22.56 -9.34
N LEU A 122 5.11 23.51 -10.25
CA LEU A 122 3.84 23.91 -10.86
C LEU A 122 3.27 22.83 -11.80
N PRO A 123 1.93 22.76 -11.91
CA PRO A 123 1.26 22.01 -12.97
C PRO A 123 1.57 22.60 -14.37
N PRO A 124 1.64 21.75 -15.42
CA PRO A 124 1.96 22.22 -16.78
C PRO A 124 1.06 23.35 -17.28
N GLU A 125 -0.25 23.30 -17.00
CA GLU A 125 -1.22 24.30 -17.44
C GLU A 125 -0.91 25.70 -16.86
N LYS A 126 -0.47 25.76 -15.59
CA LYS A 126 -0.07 27.04 -14.97
C LYS A 126 1.24 27.57 -15.56
N VAL A 127 2.18 26.64 -15.87
CA VAL A 127 3.45 27.03 -16.50
C VAL A 127 3.23 27.63 -17.87
N GLU A 128 2.41 27.01 -18.72
CA GLU A 128 2.06 27.50 -20.04
C GLU A 128 1.43 28.89 -19.98
N ARG A 129 0.49 29.12 -19.06
CA ARG A 129 -0.14 30.41 -18.83
C ARG A 129 0.88 31.47 -18.40
N LEU A 130 1.77 31.14 -17.46
CA LEU A 130 2.81 32.06 -17.01
C LEU A 130 3.82 32.42 -18.13
N GLN A 131 4.20 31.45 -18.95
CA GLN A 131 5.09 31.64 -20.08
C GLN A 131 4.45 32.52 -21.14
N SER A 132 3.14 32.39 -21.38
CA SER A 132 2.42 33.23 -22.35
C SER A 132 2.39 34.71 -21.96
N LEU A 133 2.50 35.04 -20.66
CA LEU A 133 2.57 36.42 -20.18
C LEU A 133 3.91 37.12 -20.52
N ASN A 134 4.95 36.34 -20.85
CA ASN A 134 6.29 36.81 -21.22
C ASN A 134 6.83 37.95 -20.33
N LEU A 135 6.71 37.76 -19.00
CA LEU A 135 7.08 38.74 -17.99
C LEU A 135 8.60 38.78 -17.82
N ARG A 136 9.18 39.97 -17.97
CA ARG A 136 10.61 40.22 -17.75
C ARG A 136 10.93 39.98 -16.25
N GLY A 137 12.01 39.26 -15.96
CA GLY A 137 12.44 38.95 -14.60
C GLY A 137 11.73 37.72 -13.97
N ILE A 138 10.87 37.05 -14.74
CA ILE A 138 10.23 35.78 -14.36
C ILE A 138 10.83 34.67 -15.20
N TYR A 139 11.28 33.60 -14.53
CA TYR A 139 12.00 32.51 -15.15
C TYR A 139 11.50 31.16 -14.62
N PHE A 140 11.84 30.11 -15.33
CA PHE A 140 11.47 28.73 -14.97
C PHE A 140 12.71 27.86 -14.82
N GLN A 141 12.69 27.04 -13.77
CA GLN A 141 13.71 26.03 -13.52
C GLN A 141 13.04 24.67 -13.39
N LYS A 142 13.62 23.66 -14.04
CA LYS A 142 13.16 22.28 -13.88
C LYS A 142 13.61 21.73 -12.54
N GLU A 143 12.65 21.24 -11.78
CA GLU A 143 12.87 20.54 -10.52
C GLU A 143 12.32 19.11 -10.61
N SER A 144 12.86 18.21 -9.78
CA SER A 144 12.29 16.89 -9.57
C SER A 144 11.04 17.02 -8.69
N ARG A 145 9.98 16.30 -9.04
CA ARG A 145 8.79 16.15 -8.22
C ARG A 145 8.49 14.66 -8.05
N ARG A 146 8.35 14.23 -6.79
CA ARG A 146 7.90 12.89 -6.48
C ARG A 146 6.44 12.72 -6.89
N PHE A 147 6.15 11.63 -7.56
CA PHE A 147 4.81 11.33 -8.07
C PHE A 147 4.42 9.89 -7.72
N TYR A 148 3.20 9.73 -7.24
CA TYR A 148 2.62 8.45 -6.83
C TYR A 148 1.43 8.18 -7.78
N PRO A 149 1.63 7.38 -8.85
CA PRO A 149 0.63 7.20 -9.91
C PRO A 149 -0.66 6.55 -9.43
N LYS A 150 -0.58 5.75 -8.37
CA LYS A 150 -1.73 5.04 -7.79
C LYS A 150 -2.38 5.79 -6.62
N ARG A 151 -2.00 7.06 -6.40
CA ARG A 151 -2.56 7.96 -5.38
C ARG A 151 -2.54 7.33 -3.98
N GLU A 152 -3.70 6.97 -3.42
CA GLU A 152 -3.86 6.46 -2.05
C GLU A 152 -3.28 5.05 -1.85
N LEU A 153 -3.08 4.27 -2.94
CA LEU A 153 -2.65 2.88 -2.85
C LEU A 153 -1.30 2.74 -2.14
N ALA A 154 -1.25 1.88 -1.14
CA ALA A 154 -0.08 1.60 -0.30
C ALA A 154 0.52 2.85 0.38
N SER A 155 -0.26 3.94 0.52
CA SER A 155 0.24 5.24 0.99
C SER A 155 0.99 5.17 2.32
N HIS A 156 0.55 4.32 3.25
CA HIS A 156 1.19 4.17 4.57
C HIS A 156 2.51 3.41 4.52
N VAL A 157 2.66 2.52 3.53
CA VAL A 157 3.93 1.80 3.30
C VAL A 157 4.89 2.67 2.51
N LEU A 158 4.42 3.31 1.43
CA LEU A 158 5.24 4.20 0.62
C LEU A 158 5.71 5.42 1.42
N GLY A 159 4.80 6.04 2.17
CA GLY A 159 5.02 7.32 2.78
C GLY A 159 4.90 8.46 1.76
N PHE A 160 5.56 9.58 2.04
CA PHE A 160 5.56 10.76 1.19
C PHE A 160 6.85 11.56 1.36
N VAL A 161 7.08 12.51 0.50
CA VAL A 161 8.20 13.46 0.58
C VAL A 161 7.70 14.89 0.80
N ASP A 162 8.53 15.75 1.37
CA ASP A 162 8.26 17.18 1.43
C ASP A 162 8.60 17.89 0.11
N ILE A 163 8.49 19.22 0.10
CA ILE A 163 8.78 20.04 -1.10
C ILE A 163 10.24 19.93 -1.56
N ASP A 164 11.17 19.64 -0.64
CA ASP A 164 12.60 19.47 -0.91
C ASP A 164 12.99 18.00 -1.17
N GLU A 165 11.97 17.15 -1.37
CA GLU A 165 12.11 15.72 -1.66
C GLU A 165 12.81 14.94 -0.55
N VAL A 166 12.66 15.35 0.71
CA VAL A 166 13.08 14.58 1.88
C VAL A 166 11.96 13.64 2.29
N GLY A 167 12.26 12.37 2.49
CA GLY A 167 11.28 11.36 2.92
C GLY A 167 10.74 11.66 4.32
N ARG A 168 9.41 11.67 4.48
CA ARG A 168 8.71 12.03 5.74
C ARG A 168 7.88 10.90 6.34
N GLY A 169 7.78 9.77 5.68
CA GLY A 169 7.09 8.59 6.19
C GLY A 169 7.36 7.36 5.34
N GLY A 170 6.99 6.19 5.82
CA GLY A 170 7.10 4.93 5.11
C GLY A 170 8.49 4.63 4.56
N ILE A 171 8.53 3.95 3.42
CA ILE A 171 9.77 3.60 2.70
C ILE A 171 10.53 4.84 2.23
N GLU A 172 9.82 5.91 1.84
CA GLU A 172 10.46 7.18 1.47
C GLU A 172 11.35 7.74 2.57
N HIS A 173 10.93 7.60 3.83
CA HIS A 173 11.72 8.02 4.99
C HIS A 173 12.80 6.98 5.37
N GLN A 174 12.41 5.72 5.47
CA GLN A 174 13.30 4.66 5.96
C GLN A 174 14.51 4.44 5.03
N PHE A 175 14.29 4.59 3.73
CA PHE A 175 15.32 4.42 2.68
C PHE A 175 15.71 5.75 2.01
N ASP A 176 15.49 6.90 2.68
CA ASP A 176 15.80 8.21 2.08
C ASP A 176 17.25 8.31 1.58
N SER A 177 18.21 7.81 2.36
CA SER A 177 19.63 7.80 2.00
C SER A 177 19.97 6.94 0.77
N VAL A 178 19.16 5.93 0.48
CA VAL A 178 19.34 5.01 -0.66
C VAL A 178 18.64 5.55 -1.89
N ILE A 179 17.37 5.99 -1.72
CA ILE A 179 16.50 6.48 -2.80
C ILE A 179 16.95 7.86 -3.26
N ARG A 180 17.44 8.72 -2.36
CA ARG A 180 17.91 10.07 -2.65
C ARG A 180 19.33 10.03 -3.18
N SER A 181 19.54 10.49 -4.38
CA SER A 181 20.89 10.66 -4.93
C SER A 181 21.57 11.91 -4.39
N LYS A 182 22.87 12.01 -4.62
CA LYS A 182 23.62 13.24 -4.34
C LYS A 182 23.16 14.34 -5.29
N PRO A 183 23.01 15.60 -4.82
CA PRO A 183 22.65 16.71 -5.69
C PRO A 183 23.70 16.89 -6.80
N GLY A 184 23.23 17.08 -8.01
CA GLY A 184 24.07 17.49 -9.12
C GLY A 184 24.46 18.96 -8.99
N ARG A 185 25.49 19.37 -9.68
CA ARG A 185 25.94 20.76 -9.71
C ARG A 185 25.91 21.23 -11.14
N LEU A 186 25.13 22.27 -11.41
CA LEU A 186 25.17 23.00 -12.66
C LEU A 186 26.07 24.22 -12.45
N LEU A 187 27.20 24.22 -13.10
CA LEU A 187 28.08 25.38 -13.14
C LEU A 187 27.61 26.28 -14.29
N ILE A 188 27.06 27.43 -13.97
CA ILE A 188 26.66 28.45 -14.94
C ILE A 188 27.73 29.53 -14.95
N LEU A 189 28.32 29.79 -16.12
CA LEU A 189 29.20 30.90 -16.32
C LEU A 189 28.40 32.10 -16.88
N ALA A 190 28.41 33.22 -16.15
CA ALA A 190 27.71 34.42 -16.52
C ALA A 190 28.69 35.60 -16.72
N ASP A 191 28.44 36.45 -17.69
CA ASP A 191 29.19 37.70 -17.89
C ASP A 191 28.82 38.75 -16.81
N ALA A 192 29.51 39.91 -16.84
CA ALA A 192 29.27 41.00 -15.90
C ALA A 192 27.84 41.64 -16.06
N ARG A 193 27.11 41.28 -17.11
CA ARG A 193 25.71 41.67 -17.37
C ARG A 193 24.75 40.52 -17.07
N HIS A 194 25.24 39.48 -16.35
CA HIS A 194 24.48 38.27 -16.00
C HIS A 194 23.93 37.47 -17.18
N ARG A 195 24.52 37.62 -18.40
CA ARG A 195 24.17 36.78 -19.55
C ARG A 195 24.98 35.50 -19.50
N TRP A 196 24.28 34.37 -19.65
CA TRP A 196 24.87 33.03 -19.59
C TRP A 196 25.59 32.73 -20.90
N TYR A 197 26.87 32.36 -20.84
CA TYR A 197 27.68 32.08 -22.03
C TYR A 197 28.29 30.66 -22.04
N ASP A 198 28.29 29.93 -20.91
CA ASP A 198 28.73 28.54 -20.86
C ASP A 198 28.00 27.77 -19.76
N ARG A 199 27.87 26.44 -19.96
CA ARG A 199 27.09 25.57 -19.12
C ARG A 199 27.82 24.23 -18.96
N ASP A 200 28.33 23.95 -17.78
CA ASP A 200 28.89 22.64 -17.41
C ASP A 200 27.92 21.96 -16.47
N GLU A 201 27.29 20.87 -16.95
CA GLU A 201 26.29 20.13 -16.22
C GLU A 201 26.89 18.82 -15.71
N GLN A 202 27.20 18.75 -14.41
CA GLN A 202 27.39 17.48 -13.73
C GLN A 202 26.02 16.91 -13.42
N SER A 203 25.50 16.07 -14.32
CA SER A 203 24.21 15.42 -14.14
C SER A 203 24.17 14.67 -12.82
N PRO A 204 23.17 14.92 -11.96
CA PRO A 204 23.01 14.15 -10.73
C PRO A 204 22.78 12.69 -11.09
N GLY A 205 23.50 11.78 -10.46
CA GLY A 205 23.18 10.36 -10.56
C GLY A 205 21.74 10.11 -10.10
N ALA A 206 21.04 9.14 -10.70
CA ALA A 206 19.77 8.71 -10.16
C ALA A 206 20.00 7.98 -8.82
N GLY A 207 19.08 8.16 -7.86
CA GLY A 207 19.07 7.36 -6.63
C GLY A 207 18.79 5.89 -6.93
N SER A 208 19.19 5.00 -6.04
CA SER A 208 18.87 3.58 -6.17
C SER A 208 17.38 3.35 -5.98
N SER A 209 16.82 2.42 -6.74
CA SER A 209 15.41 2.04 -6.64
C SER A 209 15.21 0.96 -5.58
N VAL A 210 14.05 0.95 -4.94
CA VAL A 210 13.67 -0.05 -3.94
C VAL A 210 12.58 -0.94 -4.52
N VAL A 211 12.76 -2.26 -4.43
CA VAL A 211 11.75 -3.25 -4.81
C VAL A 211 11.10 -3.77 -3.54
N LEU A 212 9.80 -3.59 -3.43
CA LEU A 212 9.02 -4.03 -2.28
C LEU A 212 8.60 -5.50 -2.41
N THR A 213 8.16 -6.08 -1.30
CA THR A 213 7.48 -7.38 -1.25
C THR A 213 6.00 -7.26 -1.56
N LEU A 214 5.43 -6.03 -1.47
CA LEU A 214 4.04 -5.77 -1.77
C LEU A 214 3.69 -6.17 -3.20
N ASP A 215 2.51 -6.73 -3.37
CA ASP A 215 1.87 -6.95 -4.67
C ASP A 215 0.77 -5.90 -4.86
N GLU A 216 0.86 -5.09 -5.92
CA GLU A 216 -0.10 -4.03 -6.21
C GLU A 216 -1.56 -4.51 -6.21
N LYS A 217 -1.81 -5.70 -6.78
CA LYS A 217 -3.18 -6.25 -6.86
C LYS A 217 -3.69 -6.75 -5.52
N ILE A 218 -2.83 -7.40 -4.73
CA ILE A 218 -3.20 -7.86 -3.37
C ILE A 218 -3.43 -6.65 -2.47
N GLN A 219 -2.60 -5.62 -2.57
CA GLN A 219 -2.78 -4.36 -1.86
C GLN A 219 -4.12 -3.69 -2.21
N TYR A 220 -4.43 -3.63 -3.50
CA TYR A 220 -5.70 -3.09 -3.97
C TYR A 220 -6.92 -3.88 -3.45
N ILE A 221 -6.85 -5.22 -3.46
CA ILE A 221 -7.90 -6.06 -2.89
C ILE A 221 -8.09 -5.74 -1.40
N ALA A 222 -7.01 -5.69 -0.63
CA ALA A 222 -7.07 -5.39 0.80
C ALA A 222 -7.67 -4.01 1.08
N GLU A 223 -7.24 -2.96 0.38
CA GLU A 223 -7.75 -1.60 0.57
C GLU A 223 -9.21 -1.45 0.13
N LYS A 224 -9.59 -2.05 -0.98
CA LYS A 224 -10.98 -2.05 -1.47
C LYS A 224 -11.92 -2.71 -0.47
N GLU A 225 -11.58 -3.90 0.03
CA GLU A 225 -12.40 -4.62 1.01
C GLU A 225 -12.43 -3.91 2.36
N LEU A 226 -11.31 -3.32 2.78
CA LEU A 226 -11.25 -2.49 3.99
C LEU A 226 -12.17 -1.28 3.88
N ALA A 227 -12.07 -0.51 2.80
CA ALA A 227 -12.91 0.66 2.57
C ALA A 227 -14.42 0.30 2.53
N ALA A 228 -14.78 -0.83 1.92
CA ALA A 228 -16.14 -1.34 1.92
C ALA A 228 -16.62 -1.69 3.34
N ALA A 229 -15.75 -2.38 4.11
CA ALA A 229 -16.03 -2.75 5.49
C ALA A 229 -16.24 -1.53 6.40
N ILE A 230 -15.38 -0.53 6.29
CA ILE A 230 -15.49 0.73 7.06
C ILE A 230 -16.80 1.45 6.76
N ARG A 231 -17.20 1.53 5.48
CA ARG A 231 -18.49 2.13 5.12
C ARG A 231 -19.66 1.35 5.71
N GLN A 232 -19.62 0.02 5.65
CA GLN A 232 -20.68 -0.85 6.18
C GLN A 232 -20.79 -0.77 7.70
N THR A 233 -19.65 -0.80 8.41
CA THR A 233 -19.60 -0.83 9.87
C THR A 233 -19.53 0.54 10.53
N ARG A 234 -19.32 1.59 9.75
CA ARG A 234 -19.08 2.97 10.25
C ARG A 234 -17.95 3.01 11.30
N ALA A 235 -16.97 2.11 11.17
CA ALA A 235 -15.83 2.03 12.07
C ALA A 235 -14.94 3.27 11.94
N LYS A 236 -14.24 3.62 13.03
CA LYS A 236 -13.33 4.77 13.05
C LYS A 236 -12.06 4.50 12.25
N PHE A 237 -11.48 3.32 12.43
CA PHE A 237 -10.24 2.90 11.82
C PHE A 237 -10.31 1.42 11.43
N GLY A 238 -9.37 1.00 10.62
CA GLY A 238 -9.21 -0.40 10.30
C GLY A 238 -7.92 -0.67 9.54
N SER A 239 -7.52 -1.93 9.50
CA SER A 239 -6.34 -2.38 8.79
C SER A 239 -6.45 -3.85 8.38
N ILE A 240 -5.72 -4.18 7.33
CA ILE A 240 -5.58 -5.54 6.82
C ILE A 240 -4.11 -5.76 6.48
N VAL A 241 -3.53 -6.83 7.01
CA VAL A 241 -2.18 -7.28 6.67
C VAL A 241 -2.26 -8.66 6.04
N VAL A 242 -1.62 -8.81 4.88
CA VAL A 242 -1.49 -10.08 4.15
C VAL A 242 -0.02 -10.44 4.09
N GLN A 243 0.35 -11.63 4.58
CA GLN A 243 1.72 -12.11 4.64
C GLN A 243 1.85 -13.48 3.97
N ASP A 244 2.97 -13.69 3.29
CA ASP A 244 3.43 -15.03 2.89
C ASP A 244 4.04 -15.72 4.12
N PRO A 245 3.44 -16.83 4.62
CA PRO A 245 3.90 -17.48 5.85
C PRO A 245 5.27 -18.16 5.71
N HIS A 246 5.73 -18.46 4.50
CA HIS A 246 6.97 -19.20 4.25
C HIS A 246 8.21 -18.29 4.05
N SER A 247 7.99 -17.00 3.87
CA SER A 247 9.08 -16.04 3.64
C SER A 247 9.06 -14.83 4.58
N GLY A 248 7.93 -14.58 5.25
CA GLY A 248 7.69 -13.38 6.03
C GLY A 248 7.43 -12.13 5.18
N GLU A 249 7.34 -12.27 3.85
CA GLU A 249 7.05 -11.16 2.94
C GLU A 249 5.64 -10.61 3.19
N ILE A 250 5.54 -9.31 3.43
CA ILE A 250 4.25 -8.61 3.48
C ILE A 250 3.81 -8.36 2.04
N LEU A 251 2.71 -9.01 1.64
CA LEU A 251 2.12 -8.89 0.30
C LEU A 251 1.18 -7.70 0.19
N ALA A 252 0.54 -7.34 1.30
CA ALA A 252 -0.27 -6.13 1.43
C ALA A 252 -0.33 -5.65 2.88
N LEU A 253 -0.40 -4.33 3.05
CA LEU A 253 -0.61 -3.67 4.33
C LEU A 253 -1.50 -2.46 4.09
N ALA A 254 -2.78 -2.63 4.32
CA ALA A 254 -3.81 -1.62 4.14
C ALA A 254 -4.20 -0.99 5.47
N ASN A 255 -4.36 0.33 5.50
CA ASN A 255 -4.86 1.09 6.65
C ASN A 255 -5.98 2.03 6.23
N TRP A 256 -6.92 2.27 7.14
CA TRP A 256 -7.95 3.28 6.98
C TRP A 256 -7.96 4.26 8.16
N PRO A 257 -8.13 5.57 7.89
CA PRO A 257 -8.28 6.22 6.58
C PRO A 257 -6.97 6.23 5.78
N ALA A 258 -7.10 6.12 4.45
CA ALA A 258 -5.98 6.31 3.52
C ALA A 258 -5.75 7.79 3.24
N PHE A 259 -4.60 8.15 2.67
CA PHE A 259 -4.29 9.50 2.24
C PHE A 259 -3.58 9.51 0.89
N ASN A 260 -3.69 10.63 0.16
CA ASN A 260 -2.97 10.79 -1.10
C ASN A 260 -1.54 11.33 -0.85
N PRO A 261 -0.48 10.55 -1.12
CA PRO A 261 0.89 11.00 -0.91
C PRO A 261 1.33 12.14 -1.87
N ASN A 262 0.57 12.41 -2.94
CA ASN A 262 0.82 13.57 -3.80
C ASN A 262 0.39 14.90 -3.14
N THR A 263 -0.56 14.85 -2.20
CA THR A 263 -1.10 16.01 -1.45
C THR A 263 -1.17 15.73 0.06
N PRO A 264 -0.04 15.37 0.72
CA PRO A 264 -0.05 14.90 2.11
C PRO A 264 -0.52 15.95 3.12
N GLY A 265 -0.46 17.24 2.75
CA GLY A 265 -0.91 18.35 3.58
C GLY A 265 -2.43 18.42 3.76
N GLU A 266 -3.21 17.85 2.84
CA GLU A 266 -4.68 17.79 2.92
C GLU A 266 -5.16 16.74 3.96
N ALA A 267 -4.32 15.75 4.24
CA ALA A 267 -4.65 14.69 5.18
C ALA A 267 -4.35 15.07 6.63
N ARG A 268 -5.25 14.71 7.55
CA ARG A 268 -5.00 14.83 8.99
C ARG A 268 -3.82 13.95 9.40
N ALA A 269 -3.11 14.33 10.46
CA ALA A 269 -1.96 13.57 10.97
C ALA A 269 -2.31 12.09 11.28
N GLU A 270 -3.49 11.86 11.85
CA GLU A 270 -4.00 10.51 12.18
C GLU A 270 -4.21 9.62 10.95
N ALA A 271 -4.55 10.20 9.79
CA ALA A 271 -4.72 9.48 8.54
C ALA A 271 -3.38 9.05 7.91
N ARG A 272 -2.26 9.66 8.33
CA ARG A 272 -0.93 9.32 7.84
C ARG A 272 -0.21 8.28 8.72
N LEU A 273 -0.83 7.89 9.83
CA LEU A 273 -0.26 6.89 10.74
C LEU A 273 -0.42 5.48 10.19
N ASN A 274 0.69 4.76 10.05
CA ASN A 274 0.65 3.32 9.74
C ASN A 274 0.29 2.53 11.00
N ARG A 275 -1.01 2.26 11.16
CA ARG A 275 -1.55 1.62 12.36
C ARG A 275 -1.06 0.21 12.56
N ALA A 276 -0.87 -0.54 11.49
CA ALA A 276 -0.45 -1.94 11.55
C ALA A 276 0.90 -2.15 12.27
N VAL A 277 1.77 -1.13 12.30
CA VAL A 277 3.08 -1.17 12.96
C VAL A 277 3.19 -0.26 14.18
N ALA A 278 2.44 0.87 14.19
CA ALA A 278 2.60 1.93 15.19
C ALA A 278 1.52 1.93 16.28
N THR A 279 0.40 1.22 16.08
CA THR A 279 -0.70 1.17 17.05
C THR A 279 -0.74 -0.18 17.74
N ILE A 280 -1.00 -0.15 19.04
CA ILE A 280 -1.18 -1.37 19.85
C ILE A 280 -2.63 -1.54 20.26
N HIS A 281 -3.07 -2.76 20.34
CA HIS A 281 -4.35 -3.14 20.92
C HIS A 281 -4.22 -4.45 21.70
N GLU A 282 -5.13 -4.70 22.62
CA GLU A 282 -5.21 -6.00 23.25
C GLU A 282 -5.72 -7.03 22.23
N PRO A 283 -5.00 -8.14 22.01
CA PRO A 283 -5.34 -9.11 20.96
C PRO A 283 -6.61 -9.91 21.30
N GLY A 284 -7.02 -9.93 22.57
CA GLY A 284 -8.11 -10.76 23.06
C GLY A 284 -7.91 -12.24 22.68
N SER A 285 -8.97 -12.90 22.28
CA SER A 285 -8.94 -14.35 22.00
C SER A 285 -8.03 -14.79 20.85
N THR A 286 -7.50 -13.91 20.00
CA THR A 286 -6.47 -14.28 19.03
C THR A 286 -5.18 -14.70 19.73
N PHE A 287 -4.94 -14.20 20.95
CA PHE A 287 -3.75 -14.53 21.73
C PHE A 287 -3.74 -15.96 22.29
N LYS A 288 -4.87 -16.67 22.29
CA LYS A 288 -4.94 -18.10 22.67
C LYS A 288 -4.03 -18.99 21.83
N ILE A 289 -3.56 -18.49 20.66
CA ILE A 289 -2.53 -19.14 19.84
C ILE A 289 -1.27 -19.41 20.65
N VAL A 290 -0.82 -18.44 21.47
CA VAL A 290 0.40 -18.59 22.30
C VAL A 290 0.16 -19.55 23.45
N THR A 291 -0.93 -19.35 24.18
CA THR A 291 -1.26 -20.14 25.37
C THR A 291 -1.45 -21.62 25.04
N LEU A 292 -2.24 -21.92 24.00
CA LEU A 292 -2.54 -23.30 23.65
C LEU A 292 -1.39 -23.97 22.89
N ALA A 293 -0.71 -23.29 21.99
CA ALA A 293 0.45 -23.84 21.30
C ALA A 293 1.59 -24.16 22.28
N GLY A 294 1.91 -23.24 23.21
CA GLY A 294 2.93 -23.45 24.20
C GLY A 294 2.58 -24.61 25.15
N ALA A 295 1.32 -24.71 25.57
CA ALA A 295 0.90 -25.81 26.44
C ALA A 295 0.92 -27.16 25.74
N ILE A 296 0.58 -27.24 24.47
CA ILE A 296 0.67 -28.47 23.65
C ILE A 296 2.14 -28.84 23.42
N GLU A 297 2.99 -27.89 23.11
CA GLU A 297 4.43 -28.10 22.88
C GLU A 297 5.11 -28.69 24.12
N GLU A 298 4.74 -28.23 25.32
CA GLU A 298 5.23 -28.70 26.60
C GLU A 298 4.57 -29.99 27.05
N GLY A 299 3.64 -30.57 26.27
CA GLY A 299 2.91 -31.79 26.66
C GLY A 299 1.99 -31.61 27.87
N LEU A 300 1.66 -30.37 28.24
CA LEU A 300 0.79 -30.04 29.37
C LEU A 300 -0.69 -30.29 29.09
N THR A 301 -1.04 -30.37 27.80
CA THR A 301 -2.40 -30.63 27.32
C THR A 301 -2.38 -31.21 25.90
N HIS A 302 -3.52 -31.76 25.47
CA HIS A 302 -3.72 -32.25 24.09
C HIS A 302 -5.15 -31.94 23.59
N PRO A 303 -5.41 -31.95 22.29
CA PRO A 303 -6.68 -31.47 21.70
C PRO A 303 -7.95 -32.13 22.27
N ASN A 304 -7.87 -33.41 22.66
CA ASN A 304 -9.01 -34.19 23.13
C ASN A 304 -9.12 -34.20 24.67
N GLU A 305 -8.24 -33.56 25.40
CA GLU A 305 -8.34 -33.40 26.84
C GLU A 305 -9.56 -32.59 27.24
N TRP A 306 -10.33 -33.06 28.21
CA TRP A 306 -11.53 -32.40 28.72
C TRP A 306 -11.20 -31.48 29.89
N VAL A 307 -11.71 -30.24 29.78
CA VAL A 307 -11.57 -29.19 30.81
C VAL A 307 -12.94 -28.69 31.20
N ASP A 308 -13.23 -28.67 32.50
CA ASP A 308 -14.44 -28.04 33.03
C ASP A 308 -14.30 -26.51 32.98
N CYS A 309 -15.09 -25.86 32.16
CA CYS A 309 -15.14 -24.39 32.01
C CYS A 309 -16.06 -23.72 33.06
N GLN A 310 -16.47 -24.42 34.11
CA GLN A 310 -17.16 -23.90 35.29
C GLN A 310 -18.39 -23.09 34.99
N MET A 311 -19.21 -23.53 34.03
CA MET A 311 -20.36 -22.80 33.53
C MET A 311 -20.03 -21.33 33.08
N GLY A 312 -18.80 -21.16 32.55
CA GLY A 312 -18.34 -19.92 31.97
C GLY A 312 -17.91 -18.82 32.97
N ALA A 313 -17.48 -19.20 34.17
CA ALA A 313 -16.94 -18.24 35.14
C ALA A 313 -15.83 -18.83 36.00
N ILE A 314 -14.74 -18.08 36.17
CA ILE A 314 -13.61 -18.44 37.03
C ILE A 314 -13.24 -17.27 37.93
N TYR A 315 -12.78 -17.57 39.15
CA TYR A 315 -12.24 -16.56 40.06
C TYR A 315 -10.72 -16.72 40.21
N ILE A 316 -9.98 -15.64 39.99
CA ILE A 316 -8.52 -15.61 40.16
C ILE A 316 -8.18 -14.40 41.02
N ALA A 317 -7.54 -14.68 42.17
CA ALA A 317 -7.15 -13.63 43.12
C ALA A 317 -8.29 -12.61 43.44
N GLY A 318 -9.52 -13.11 43.60
CA GLY A 318 -10.71 -12.30 43.89
C GLY A 318 -11.39 -11.66 42.66
N HIS A 319 -10.79 -11.73 41.49
CA HIS A 319 -11.37 -11.19 40.25
C HIS A 319 -12.18 -12.27 39.52
N ARG A 320 -13.41 -11.94 39.15
CA ARG A 320 -14.28 -12.82 38.38
C ARG A 320 -14.11 -12.56 36.90
N ILE A 321 -13.67 -13.58 36.16
CA ILE A 321 -13.56 -13.56 34.68
C ILE A 321 -14.69 -14.44 34.12
N ARG A 322 -15.31 -14.02 33.01
CA ARG A 322 -16.46 -14.69 32.43
C ARG A 322 -16.24 -14.97 30.94
N ASP A 323 -16.66 -16.15 30.50
CA ASP A 323 -16.88 -16.45 29.08
C ASP A 323 -18.07 -15.64 28.53
N HIS A 324 -18.12 -15.47 27.24
CA HIS A 324 -19.23 -14.84 26.54
C HIS A 324 -20.54 -15.69 26.59
N LYS A 325 -20.42 -16.99 26.87
CA LYS A 325 -21.52 -17.95 27.10
C LYS A 325 -21.17 -18.86 28.28
N PRO A 326 -22.18 -19.42 28.95
CA PRO A 326 -21.94 -20.43 29.94
C PRO A 326 -21.51 -21.75 29.27
N PHE A 327 -20.26 -22.17 29.45
CA PHE A 327 -19.74 -23.45 28.99
C PHE A 327 -19.50 -24.36 30.18
N GLY A 328 -19.96 -25.63 30.08
CA GLY A 328 -19.63 -26.69 31.00
C GLY A 328 -18.28 -27.33 30.70
N VAL A 329 -18.26 -28.64 30.48
CA VAL A 329 -17.02 -29.37 30.14
C VAL A 329 -16.80 -29.31 28.63
N LEU A 330 -15.63 -28.82 28.19
CA LEU A 330 -15.19 -28.77 26.80
C LEU A 330 -13.86 -29.51 26.64
N ASN A 331 -13.62 -30.11 25.47
CA ASN A 331 -12.26 -30.51 25.13
C ASN A 331 -11.45 -29.27 24.62
N ILE A 332 -10.12 -29.41 24.59
CA ILE A 332 -9.24 -28.26 24.22
C ILE A 332 -9.50 -27.76 22.80
N SER A 333 -9.84 -28.63 21.84
CA SER A 333 -10.27 -28.23 20.51
C SER A 333 -11.55 -27.38 20.56
N GLN A 334 -12.50 -27.74 21.42
CA GLN A 334 -13.73 -27.00 21.66
C GLN A 334 -13.47 -25.67 22.42
N VAL A 335 -12.51 -25.65 23.36
CA VAL A 335 -12.05 -24.41 24.02
C VAL A 335 -11.56 -23.42 22.97
N MET A 336 -10.77 -23.85 21.97
CA MET A 336 -10.33 -23.01 20.86
C MET A 336 -11.50 -22.60 19.95
N ALA A 337 -12.33 -23.55 19.52
CA ALA A 337 -13.44 -23.33 18.59
C ALA A 337 -14.50 -22.37 19.16
N ASN A 338 -14.91 -22.59 20.39
CA ASN A 338 -15.88 -21.77 21.10
C ASN A 338 -15.26 -20.54 21.78
N SER A 339 -13.93 -20.41 21.72
CA SER A 339 -13.21 -19.28 22.32
C SER A 339 -13.41 -19.13 23.83
N SER A 340 -13.52 -20.26 24.61
CA SER A 340 -13.66 -20.18 26.06
C SER A 340 -12.45 -19.53 26.70
N ASP A 341 -12.67 -18.44 27.46
CA ASP A 341 -11.64 -17.77 28.25
C ASP A 341 -11.29 -18.59 29.48
N VAL A 342 -12.28 -19.18 30.14
CA VAL A 342 -12.08 -20.03 31.32
C VAL A 342 -11.23 -21.23 30.98
N GLY A 343 -11.49 -21.93 29.87
CA GLY A 343 -10.67 -23.01 29.37
C GLY A 343 -9.23 -22.61 29.12
N ALA A 344 -9.01 -21.53 28.40
CA ALA A 344 -7.67 -21.00 28.08
C ALA A 344 -6.92 -20.55 29.34
N ILE A 345 -7.59 -19.89 30.28
CA ILE A 345 -7.02 -19.49 31.59
C ILE A 345 -6.53 -20.71 32.37
N LYS A 346 -7.32 -21.77 32.46
CA LYS A 346 -6.91 -22.99 33.17
C LYS A 346 -5.65 -23.62 32.59
N ILE A 347 -5.54 -23.63 31.27
CA ILE A 347 -4.33 -24.10 30.58
C ILE A 347 -3.13 -23.18 30.84
N GLY A 348 -3.33 -21.83 30.77
CA GLY A 348 -2.26 -20.88 31.10
C GLY A 348 -1.79 -20.98 32.55
N LEU A 349 -2.71 -21.16 33.52
CA LEU A 349 -2.36 -21.39 34.92
C LEU A 349 -1.56 -22.69 35.11
N ARG A 350 -1.87 -23.73 34.35
CA ARG A 350 -1.12 -25.00 34.32
C ARG A 350 0.29 -24.80 33.76
N MET A 351 0.45 -23.96 32.72
CA MET A 351 1.75 -23.61 32.17
C MET A 351 2.60 -22.76 33.11
N GLY A 352 1.96 -21.89 33.86
CA GLY A 352 2.62 -20.96 34.78
C GLY A 352 3.26 -19.75 34.11
N ALA A 353 3.55 -18.73 34.92
CA ALA A 353 4.01 -17.43 34.41
C ALA A 353 5.34 -17.51 33.64
N PRO A 354 6.39 -18.21 34.08
CA PRO A 354 7.67 -18.22 33.37
C PRO A 354 7.54 -18.78 31.94
N LYS A 355 6.95 -19.97 31.80
CA LYS A 355 6.79 -20.60 30.48
C LYS A 355 5.88 -19.79 29.56
N LEU A 356 4.76 -19.30 30.11
CA LEU A 356 3.89 -18.44 29.30
C LEU A 356 4.64 -17.18 28.79
N TYR A 357 5.45 -16.55 29.64
CA TYR A 357 6.28 -15.41 29.24
C TYR A 357 7.29 -15.77 28.15
N ASP A 358 7.95 -16.92 28.25
CA ASP A 358 8.93 -17.41 27.28
C ASP A 358 8.27 -17.64 25.91
N TYR A 359 7.09 -18.30 25.88
CA TYR A 359 6.34 -18.47 24.62
C TYR A 359 5.85 -17.16 24.03
N ILE A 360 5.41 -16.20 24.86
CA ILE A 360 5.05 -14.85 24.39
C ILE A 360 6.24 -14.22 23.64
N ARG A 361 7.42 -14.31 24.23
CA ARG A 361 8.66 -13.80 23.63
C ARG A 361 9.08 -14.56 22.38
N ALA A 362 8.97 -15.88 22.41
CA ALA A 362 9.30 -16.75 21.28
C ALA A 362 8.40 -16.46 20.05
N PHE A 363 7.11 -16.19 20.26
CA PHE A 363 6.18 -15.77 19.19
C PHE A 363 6.39 -14.31 18.71
N GLY A 364 7.39 -13.61 19.24
CA GLY A 364 7.77 -12.26 18.80
C GLY A 364 7.04 -11.12 19.48
N PHE A 365 6.20 -11.35 20.46
CA PHE A 365 5.48 -10.31 21.18
C PHE A 365 6.38 -9.59 22.22
N GLY A 366 6.05 -8.33 22.50
CA GLY A 366 6.79 -7.48 23.43
C GLY A 366 8.17 -7.03 22.92
N GLN A 367 8.45 -7.18 21.65
CA GLN A 367 9.66 -6.71 20.95
C GLN A 367 9.32 -6.22 19.55
N THR A 368 10.16 -5.37 18.96
CA THR A 368 10.00 -4.97 17.56
C THR A 368 10.25 -6.15 16.66
N THR A 369 9.48 -6.27 15.58
CA THR A 369 9.67 -7.33 14.57
C THR A 369 10.86 -7.02 13.67
N GLY A 370 11.25 -5.74 13.62
CA GLY A 370 12.30 -5.23 12.75
C GLY A 370 11.88 -5.11 11.30
N ILE A 371 10.58 -5.01 11.02
CA ILE A 371 10.07 -4.66 9.69
C ILE A 371 10.66 -3.33 9.22
N GLU A 372 10.95 -3.18 7.93
CA GLU A 372 11.62 -2.00 7.38
C GLU A 372 10.66 -0.81 7.23
N LEU A 373 9.88 -0.51 8.27
CA LEU A 373 8.96 0.63 8.32
C LEU A 373 9.25 1.49 9.56
N PRO A 374 9.14 2.82 9.44
CA PRO A 374 9.35 3.70 10.58
C PRO A 374 8.21 3.61 11.60
N ALA A 375 8.50 4.06 12.82
CA ALA A 375 7.56 4.14 13.94
C ALA A 375 7.01 2.79 14.42
N GLU A 376 7.72 1.69 14.18
CA GLU A 376 7.36 0.40 14.73
C GLU A 376 7.42 0.44 16.26
N THR A 377 6.34 -0.05 16.91
CA THR A 377 6.30 -0.24 18.35
C THR A 377 6.54 -1.70 18.73
N ARG A 378 7.22 -1.91 19.86
CA ARG A 378 7.42 -3.25 20.42
C ARG A 378 6.15 -3.88 21.02
N GLY A 379 5.04 -3.14 21.05
CA GLY A 379 3.87 -3.55 21.81
C GLY A 379 4.02 -3.27 23.32
N LEU A 380 3.11 -3.84 24.09
CA LEU A 380 3.11 -3.73 25.55
C LEU A 380 3.18 -5.14 26.17
N LEU A 381 4.30 -5.44 26.80
CA LEU A 381 4.47 -6.63 27.63
C LEU A 381 5.22 -6.22 28.91
N ARG A 382 4.57 -6.35 30.06
CA ARG A 382 5.22 -6.13 31.35
C ARG A 382 6.24 -7.22 31.63
N GLY A 383 7.39 -6.83 32.21
CA GLY A 383 8.37 -7.83 32.68
C GLY A 383 7.76 -8.78 33.69
N LEU A 384 8.21 -10.04 33.68
CA LEU A 384 7.66 -11.12 34.52
C LEU A 384 7.55 -10.73 36.00
N ASN A 385 8.54 -10.01 36.54
CA ASN A 385 8.55 -9.54 37.93
C ASN A 385 7.42 -8.55 38.29
N ASN A 386 6.77 -7.98 37.28
CA ASN A 386 5.67 -7.05 37.42
C ASN A 386 4.29 -7.70 37.16
N TRP A 387 4.26 -9.03 37.01
CA TRP A 387 3.01 -9.74 36.85
C TRP A 387 2.33 -9.89 38.21
N THR A 388 1.04 -9.66 38.21
CA THR A 388 0.18 -9.85 39.38
C THR A 388 -0.37 -11.28 39.44
N PRO A 389 -0.95 -11.75 40.53
CA PRO A 389 -1.60 -13.04 40.58
C PRO A 389 -2.70 -13.28 39.53
N VAL A 390 -3.29 -12.18 38.99
CA VAL A 390 -4.30 -12.26 37.91
C VAL A 390 -3.67 -12.32 36.51
N SER A 391 -2.43 -11.83 36.35
CA SER A 391 -1.82 -11.60 35.05
C SER A 391 -1.71 -12.87 34.20
N VAL A 392 -1.40 -14.04 34.78
CA VAL A 392 -1.36 -15.30 34.01
C VAL A 392 -2.73 -15.57 33.39
N GLY A 393 -3.81 -15.38 34.15
CA GLY A 393 -5.16 -15.59 33.63
C GLY A 393 -5.53 -14.59 32.55
N SER A 394 -5.33 -13.29 32.82
CA SER A 394 -5.65 -12.21 31.87
C SER A 394 -4.86 -12.34 30.56
N ILE A 395 -3.55 -12.56 30.65
CA ILE A 395 -2.67 -12.68 29.48
C ILE A 395 -3.01 -13.94 28.66
N SER A 396 -3.36 -15.06 29.32
CA SER A 396 -3.75 -16.30 28.63
C SER A 396 -4.94 -16.14 27.68
N MET A 397 -5.79 -15.17 27.93
CA MET A 397 -6.93 -14.83 27.05
C MET A 397 -6.70 -13.58 26.20
N GLY A 398 -5.51 -12.95 26.32
CA GLY A 398 -5.10 -11.80 25.50
C GLY A 398 -5.48 -10.44 26.05
N GLN A 399 -5.60 -10.29 27.37
CA GLN A 399 -5.69 -9.00 28.08
C GLN A 399 -4.38 -8.69 28.81
N GLU A 400 -4.16 -7.47 29.25
CA GLU A 400 -2.92 -6.96 29.86
C GLU A 400 -1.69 -7.04 28.96
N ILE A 401 -1.86 -7.31 27.68
CA ILE A 401 -0.82 -7.31 26.64
C ILE A 401 -1.28 -6.47 25.46
N GLY A 402 -0.39 -5.65 24.92
CA GLY A 402 -0.65 -4.87 23.72
C GLY A 402 0.19 -5.37 22.55
N VAL A 403 -0.44 -5.65 21.43
CA VAL A 403 0.22 -6.19 20.24
C VAL A 403 -0.02 -5.32 19.02
N THR A 404 0.88 -5.40 18.02
CA THR A 404 0.65 -4.86 16.69
C THR A 404 0.07 -5.92 15.77
N GLU A 405 -0.51 -5.48 14.67
CA GLU A 405 -1.04 -6.39 13.66
C GLU A 405 0.07 -7.18 12.95
N VAL A 406 1.23 -6.53 12.74
CA VAL A 406 2.40 -7.21 12.17
C VAL A 406 2.93 -8.31 13.09
N GLN A 407 2.92 -8.09 14.41
CA GLN A 407 3.24 -9.17 15.36
C GLN A 407 2.20 -10.31 15.28
N THR A 408 0.93 -9.95 15.19
CA THR A 408 -0.17 -10.95 15.13
C THR A 408 -0.08 -11.78 13.85
N VAL A 409 0.09 -11.16 12.67
CA VAL A 409 0.18 -11.90 11.41
C VAL A 409 1.40 -12.83 11.40
N SER A 410 2.53 -12.41 11.97
CA SER A 410 3.75 -13.21 12.06
C SER A 410 3.57 -14.42 12.97
N ALA A 411 2.86 -14.26 14.10
CA ALA A 411 2.56 -15.37 15.01
C ALA A 411 1.64 -16.42 14.35
N PHE A 412 0.61 -15.99 13.61
CA PHE A 412 -0.25 -16.91 12.86
C PHE A 412 0.50 -17.57 11.70
N SER A 413 1.39 -16.82 11.02
CA SER A 413 2.27 -17.39 9.98
C SER A 413 3.20 -18.45 10.53
N ALA A 414 3.69 -18.29 11.75
CA ALA A 414 4.54 -19.32 12.39
C ALA A 414 3.78 -20.66 12.59
N ILE A 415 2.50 -20.62 12.94
CA ILE A 415 1.69 -21.86 13.00
C ILE A 415 1.37 -22.38 11.59
N ALA A 416 1.07 -21.49 10.65
CA ALA A 416 0.76 -21.85 9.27
C ALA A 416 1.89 -22.61 8.59
N ASN A 417 3.15 -22.23 8.81
CA ASN A 417 4.33 -22.77 8.13
C ASN A 417 5.05 -23.92 8.85
N GLY A 418 4.46 -24.46 9.94
CA GLY A 418 5.06 -25.58 10.69
C GLY A 418 5.99 -25.15 11.84
N GLY A 419 5.77 -23.98 12.42
CA GLY A 419 6.39 -23.52 13.67
C GLY A 419 7.60 -22.62 13.51
N LEU A 420 7.80 -22.02 12.36
CA LEU A 420 8.93 -21.11 12.06
C LEU A 420 8.49 -19.65 12.05
N LEU A 421 9.00 -18.82 12.94
CA LEU A 421 8.76 -17.39 12.97
C LEU A 421 9.76 -16.70 12.05
N TYR A 422 9.28 -16.21 10.90
CA TYR A 422 10.04 -15.36 9.99
C TYR A 422 9.94 -13.89 10.41
N LYS A 423 11.03 -13.16 10.22
CA LYS A 423 11.00 -11.72 10.33
C LYS A 423 10.12 -11.14 9.21
N PRO A 424 9.06 -10.37 9.54
CA PRO A 424 8.26 -9.71 8.52
C PRO A 424 9.09 -8.67 7.78
N ARG A 425 8.89 -8.55 6.47
CA ARG A 425 9.64 -7.63 5.64
C ARG A 425 8.79 -7.05 4.53
N VAL A 426 9.07 -5.79 4.18
CA VAL A 426 8.41 -5.07 3.09
C VAL A 426 9.38 -4.74 1.94
N VAL A 427 10.69 -4.93 2.13
CA VAL A 427 11.71 -4.68 1.12
C VAL A 427 12.30 -5.99 0.62
N ARG A 428 12.20 -6.23 -0.68
CA ARG A 428 12.75 -7.39 -1.37
C ARG A 428 14.21 -7.19 -1.74
N GLY A 429 14.59 -5.96 -2.10
CA GLY A 429 15.96 -5.60 -2.45
C GLY A 429 16.07 -4.19 -3.01
N ILE A 430 17.30 -3.83 -3.37
CA ILE A 430 17.68 -2.54 -3.97
C ILE A 430 18.12 -2.79 -5.41
N ARG A 431 17.68 -1.90 -6.31
CA ARG A 431 18.04 -1.93 -7.73
C ARG A 431 18.82 -0.68 -8.09
N GLN A 432 20.02 -0.85 -8.67
CA GLN A 432 20.85 0.22 -9.20
C GLN A 432 21.07 0.00 -10.70
N GLY A 433 20.38 0.78 -11.52
CA GLY A 433 20.31 0.49 -12.95
C GLY A 433 19.65 -0.87 -13.21
N GLU A 434 20.38 -1.80 -13.80
CA GLU A 434 19.91 -3.18 -14.06
C GLU A 434 20.32 -4.17 -12.96
N GLU A 435 21.26 -3.80 -12.10
CA GLU A 435 21.74 -4.65 -11.02
C GLU A 435 20.72 -4.68 -9.88
N PHE A 436 20.34 -5.90 -9.44
CA PHE A 436 19.44 -6.14 -8.33
C PHE A 436 20.17 -6.84 -7.19
N THR A 437 20.24 -6.17 -6.05
CA THR A 437 20.80 -6.72 -4.81
C THR A 437 19.66 -7.11 -3.88
N PRO A 438 19.41 -8.40 -3.64
CA PRO A 438 18.36 -8.83 -2.73
C PRO A 438 18.69 -8.47 -1.29
N SER A 439 17.67 -8.14 -0.50
CA SER A 439 17.81 -7.94 0.95
C SER A 439 18.16 -9.26 1.64
N VAL A 440 19.03 -9.18 2.64
CA VAL A 440 19.40 -10.34 3.46
C VAL A 440 18.17 -10.87 4.19
N ARG A 441 17.96 -12.17 4.14
CA ARG A 441 16.89 -12.86 4.88
C ARG A 441 17.52 -13.49 6.14
N PRO A 442 17.15 -13.02 7.33
CA PRO A 442 17.53 -13.71 8.55
C PRO A 442 16.91 -15.12 8.59
N GLU A 443 17.63 -16.06 9.18
CA GLU A 443 17.10 -17.40 9.44
C GLU A 443 15.88 -17.32 10.36
N PRO A 444 14.81 -18.07 10.08
CA PRO A 444 13.63 -18.08 10.91
C PRO A 444 13.90 -18.78 12.26
N GLN A 445 13.22 -18.32 13.29
CA GLN A 445 13.29 -18.93 14.61
C GLN A 445 12.21 -19.99 14.75
N ARG A 446 12.56 -21.19 15.21
CA ARG A 446 11.56 -22.19 15.57
C ARG A 446 10.92 -21.85 16.91
N VAL A 447 9.60 -21.73 16.89
CA VAL A 447 8.78 -21.37 18.06
C VAL A 447 8.11 -22.60 18.67
N VAL A 448 7.61 -23.49 17.81
CA VAL A 448 7.01 -24.78 18.17
C VAL A 448 7.41 -25.83 17.15
N SER A 449 7.24 -27.12 17.53
CA SER A 449 7.48 -28.25 16.64
C SER A 449 6.48 -28.26 15.45
N PRO A 450 6.82 -28.93 14.33
CA PRO A 450 5.89 -29.15 13.24
C PRO A 450 4.61 -29.87 13.67
N GLU A 451 4.70 -30.75 14.61
CA GLU A 451 3.61 -31.57 15.18
C GLU A 451 2.62 -30.67 15.93
N THR A 452 3.13 -29.80 16.81
CA THR A 452 2.32 -28.79 17.50
C THR A 452 1.67 -27.81 16.51
N ALA A 453 2.41 -27.36 15.53
CA ALA A 453 1.87 -26.47 14.50
C ALA A 453 0.75 -27.15 13.69
N ALA A 454 0.94 -28.42 13.28
CA ALA A 454 -0.09 -29.18 12.56
C ALA A 454 -1.34 -29.41 13.43
N THR A 455 -1.15 -29.65 14.73
CA THR A 455 -2.23 -29.78 15.69
C THR A 455 -3.00 -28.50 15.85
N MET A 456 -2.32 -27.35 15.98
CA MET A 456 -2.92 -26.04 16.08
C MET A 456 -3.68 -25.68 14.78
N ARG A 457 -3.17 -26.01 13.60
CA ARG A 457 -3.87 -25.76 12.32
C ARG A 457 -5.24 -26.45 12.31
N ARG A 458 -5.30 -27.74 12.70
CA ARG A 458 -6.57 -28.47 12.81
C ARG A 458 -7.53 -27.87 13.83
N MET A 459 -7.01 -27.39 14.96
CA MET A 459 -7.83 -26.70 15.96
C MET A 459 -8.39 -25.37 15.41
N PHE A 460 -7.61 -24.62 14.63
CA PHE A 460 -8.04 -23.39 13.98
C PHE A 460 -9.07 -23.64 12.86
N GLU A 461 -8.99 -24.76 12.14
CA GLU A 461 -10.03 -25.20 11.23
C GLU A 461 -11.37 -25.38 11.97
N GLY A 462 -11.35 -25.99 13.14
CA GLY A 462 -12.53 -26.16 14.01
C GLY A 462 -13.20 -24.84 14.39
N VAL A 463 -12.45 -23.74 14.53
CA VAL A 463 -13.00 -22.39 14.76
C VAL A 463 -13.87 -21.92 13.57
N ILE A 464 -13.44 -22.24 12.34
CA ILE A 464 -14.14 -21.85 11.12
C ILE A 464 -15.34 -22.77 10.84
N LEU A 465 -15.16 -24.09 11.02
CA LEU A 465 -16.20 -25.05 10.68
C LEU A 465 -17.36 -25.05 11.72
N ASN A 466 -17.04 -25.02 13.01
CA ASN A 466 -17.98 -25.27 14.09
C ASN A 466 -17.93 -24.22 15.21
N GLY A 467 -17.16 -23.16 15.05
CA GLY A 467 -16.87 -22.20 16.10
C GLY A 467 -17.28 -20.76 15.77
N THR A 468 -16.62 -19.83 16.43
CA THR A 468 -16.89 -18.38 16.35
C THR A 468 -16.49 -17.75 15.02
N GLY A 469 -15.79 -18.46 14.14
CA GLY A 469 -15.26 -17.97 12.87
C GLY A 469 -16.01 -18.46 11.63
N ASN A 470 -17.23 -18.95 11.74
CA ASN A 470 -17.97 -19.60 10.65
C ASN A 470 -18.15 -18.71 9.40
N LEU A 471 -18.23 -17.40 9.56
CA LEU A 471 -18.32 -16.46 8.45
C LEU A 471 -16.99 -16.25 7.68
N ALA A 472 -15.88 -16.84 8.16
CA ALA A 472 -14.60 -16.86 7.46
C ALA A 472 -14.46 -18.04 6.49
N GLN A 473 -15.43 -18.95 6.42
CA GLN A 473 -15.38 -20.13 5.55
C GLN A 473 -15.22 -19.73 4.08
N LEU A 474 -14.25 -20.34 3.40
CA LEU A 474 -13.90 -20.07 2.00
C LEU A 474 -14.62 -21.03 1.05
N ASP A 475 -14.85 -20.58 -0.17
CA ASP A 475 -15.40 -21.41 -1.24
C ASP A 475 -14.26 -22.13 -1.97
N GLY A 476 -14.20 -23.44 -1.86
CA GLY A 476 -13.20 -24.29 -2.52
C GLY A 476 -11.84 -24.35 -1.83
N TYR A 477 -11.71 -23.79 -0.62
CA TYR A 477 -10.47 -23.86 0.15
C TYR A 477 -10.74 -24.15 1.62
N THR A 478 -9.87 -24.94 2.22
CA THR A 478 -9.79 -25.05 3.68
C THR A 478 -9.14 -23.79 4.27
N ALA A 479 -9.49 -23.47 5.49
CA ALA A 479 -8.87 -22.35 6.20
C ALA A 479 -8.83 -22.61 7.71
N GLY A 480 -7.86 -22.02 8.37
CA GLY A 480 -7.76 -21.98 9.82
C GLY A 480 -7.65 -20.55 10.32
N GLY A 481 -8.24 -20.25 11.47
CA GLY A 481 -8.16 -18.90 12.01
C GLY A 481 -8.81 -18.72 13.37
N LYS A 482 -8.75 -17.48 13.88
CA LYS A 482 -9.29 -17.14 15.20
C LYS A 482 -9.89 -15.75 15.21
N THR A 483 -11.05 -15.64 15.82
CA THR A 483 -11.71 -14.36 16.13
C THR A 483 -11.12 -13.74 17.39
N GLY A 484 -11.02 -12.42 17.40
CA GLY A 484 -10.74 -11.62 18.58
C GLY A 484 -11.78 -10.52 18.74
N THR A 485 -12.12 -10.21 19.97
CA THR A 485 -12.95 -9.06 20.33
C THR A 485 -12.37 -8.51 21.61
N ALA A 486 -11.85 -7.30 21.56
CA ALA A 486 -11.28 -6.61 22.72
C ALA A 486 -12.04 -5.31 22.98
N GLN A 487 -12.27 -4.99 24.25
CA GLN A 487 -12.75 -3.68 24.64
C GLN A 487 -11.60 -2.68 24.60
N LYS A 488 -11.86 -1.46 24.17
CA LYS A 488 -10.84 -0.40 24.22
C LYS A 488 -10.78 0.17 25.62
N ILE A 489 -9.58 0.58 26.02
CA ILE A 489 -9.40 1.35 27.23
C ILE A 489 -9.76 2.81 26.91
N ASP A 490 -10.71 3.37 27.64
CA ASP A 490 -11.06 4.78 27.56
C ASP A 490 -9.92 5.63 28.16
N PRO A 491 -9.26 6.48 27.37
CA PRO A 491 -8.14 7.28 27.86
C PRO A 491 -8.49 8.24 29.01
N ALA A 492 -9.75 8.67 29.08
CA ALA A 492 -10.20 9.61 30.11
C ALA A 492 -10.39 8.93 31.47
N THR A 493 -10.83 7.68 31.49
CA THR A 493 -11.17 6.96 32.72
C THR A 493 -10.15 5.87 33.09
N GLY A 494 -9.32 5.44 32.14
CA GLY A 494 -8.41 4.31 32.29
C GLY A 494 -9.13 2.95 32.42
N ARG A 495 -10.43 2.89 32.13
CA ARG A 495 -11.26 1.68 32.24
C ARG A 495 -11.65 1.17 30.84
N TYR A 496 -12.09 -0.08 30.78
CA TYR A 496 -12.63 -0.63 29.55
C TYR A 496 -13.92 0.10 29.13
N SER A 497 -13.97 0.51 27.87
CA SER A 497 -15.15 1.13 27.26
C SER A 497 -16.25 0.07 27.11
N LEU A 498 -17.48 0.47 27.39
CA LEU A 498 -18.67 -0.40 27.17
C LEU A 498 -19.15 -0.37 25.70
N THR A 499 -18.71 0.61 24.93
CA THR A 499 -19.22 0.87 23.57
C THR A 499 -18.16 0.75 22.47
N GLU A 500 -16.88 0.95 22.81
CA GLU A 500 -15.80 0.87 21.83
C GLU A 500 -15.06 -0.47 21.92
N HIS A 501 -15.05 -1.18 20.78
CA HIS A 501 -14.44 -2.50 20.67
C HIS A 501 -13.50 -2.55 19.48
N ILE A 502 -12.56 -3.47 19.51
CA ILE A 502 -11.73 -3.85 18.38
C ILE A 502 -12.14 -5.25 17.96
N ALA A 503 -12.63 -5.37 16.73
CA ALA A 503 -13.01 -6.63 16.12
C ALA A 503 -11.86 -7.14 15.26
N THR A 504 -11.35 -8.33 15.57
CA THR A 504 -10.17 -8.92 14.88
C THR A 504 -10.51 -10.31 14.33
N PHE A 505 -9.96 -10.62 13.17
CA PHE A 505 -9.83 -11.99 12.68
C PHE A 505 -8.42 -12.20 12.14
N ALA A 506 -7.74 -13.25 12.60
CA ALA A 506 -6.46 -13.70 12.11
C ALA A 506 -6.54 -15.14 11.63
N GLY A 507 -6.06 -15.42 10.43
CA GLY A 507 -6.16 -16.76 9.86
C GLY A 507 -5.27 -16.93 8.63
N PHE A 508 -5.26 -18.15 8.11
CA PHE A 508 -4.46 -18.57 6.96
C PHE A 508 -5.22 -19.57 6.09
N ALA A 509 -4.84 -19.64 4.84
CA ALA A 509 -5.42 -20.57 3.87
C ALA A 509 -4.45 -20.87 2.71
N PRO A 510 -4.54 -22.09 2.08
CA PRO A 510 -5.24 -23.29 2.53
C PRO A 510 -4.72 -23.83 3.86
N LEU A 511 -5.42 -24.81 4.47
CA LEU A 511 -5.03 -25.34 5.80
C LEU A 511 -3.72 -26.11 5.78
N ASN A 512 -3.54 -27.00 4.80
CA ASN A 512 -2.40 -27.93 4.74
C ASN A 512 -1.15 -27.26 4.17
N GLU A 513 -1.30 -26.48 3.10
CA GLU A 513 -0.23 -25.72 2.46
C GLU A 513 -0.63 -24.24 2.42
N PRO A 514 -0.51 -23.52 3.53
CA PRO A 514 -0.93 -22.14 3.63
C PRO A 514 -0.15 -21.24 2.66
N ALA A 515 -0.86 -20.63 1.71
CA ALA A 515 -0.27 -19.71 0.76
C ALA A 515 -0.22 -18.29 1.33
N VAL A 516 -1.18 -17.93 2.18
CA VAL A 516 -1.28 -16.61 2.80
C VAL A 516 -1.78 -16.67 4.22
N THR A 517 -1.28 -15.76 5.05
CA THR A 517 -1.82 -15.40 6.37
C THR A 517 -2.39 -14.01 6.29
N VAL A 518 -3.61 -13.82 6.81
CA VAL A 518 -4.33 -12.55 6.75
C VAL A 518 -4.82 -12.17 8.14
N VAL A 519 -4.56 -10.93 8.54
CA VAL A 519 -5.11 -10.33 9.75
C VAL A 519 -5.97 -9.14 9.36
N VAL A 520 -7.17 -9.09 9.90
CA VAL A 520 -8.14 -8.01 9.73
C VAL A 520 -8.46 -7.42 11.09
N VAL A 521 -8.31 -6.12 11.23
CA VAL A 521 -8.65 -5.36 12.44
C VAL A 521 -9.60 -4.24 12.08
N ILE A 522 -10.73 -4.16 12.77
CA ILE A 522 -11.74 -3.10 12.63
C ILE A 522 -11.94 -2.44 13.99
N ASP A 523 -11.60 -1.18 14.08
CA ASP A 523 -11.60 -0.40 15.32
C ASP A 523 -12.88 0.42 15.46
N SER A 524 -13.59 0.21 16.56
CA SER A 524 -14.82 0.90 16.94
C SER A 524 -15.93 0.79 15.88
N PRO A 525 -16.29 -0.42 15.41
CA PRO A 525 -17.44 -0.60 14.54
C PRO A 525 -18.73 -0.25 15.27
N VAL A 526 -19.73 0.25 14.54
CA VAL A 526 -21.04 0.61 15.09
C VAL A 526 -22.04 -0.53 14.83
N GLY A 527 -22.74 -0.97 15.87
CA GLY A 527 -23.68 -2.08 15.80
C GLY A 527 -23.01 -3.40 16.18
N ALA A 528 -22.79 -4.29 15.22
CA ALA A 528 -22.05 -5.53 15.48
C ALA A 528 -20.58 -5.22 15.79
N PHE A 529 -20.02 -5.85 16.81
CA PHE A 529 -18.66 -5.61 17.30
C PHE A 529 -17.84 -6.89 17.52
N HIS A 530 -18.45 -8.06 17.37
CA HIS A 530 -17.70 -9.32 17.49
C HIS A 530 -16.83 -9.57 16.25
N GLY A 531 -15.60 -10.04 16.48
CA GLY A 531 -14.67 -10.36 15.38
C GLY A 531 -15.23 -11.36 14.37
N GLY A 532 -16.07 -12.32 14.84
CA GLY A 532 -16.76 -13.27 13.99
C GLY A 532 -17.75 -12.62 13.02
N ASP A 533 -18.47 -11.60 13.46
CA ASP A 533 -19.52 -10.93 12.66
C ASP A 533 -18.94 -9.83 11.76
N VAL A 534 -17.88 -9.17 12.22
CA VAL A 534 -17.31 -7.99 11.55
C VAL A 534 -16.07 -8.33 10.73
N ALA A 535 -15.05 -8.95 11.35
CA ALA A 535 -13.75 -9.17 10.71
C ALA A 535 -13.66 -10.48 9.89
N ALA A 536 -14.36 -11.54 10.31
CA ALA A 536 -14.34 -12.82 9.61
C ALA A 536 -14.90 -12.76 8.17
N PRO A 537 -16.02 -12.05 7.88
CA PRO A 537 -16.48 -11.88 6.51
C PRO A 537 -15.51 -11.11 5.62
N ILE A 538 -14.73 -10.18 6.19
CA ILE A 538 -13.71 -9.42 5.46
C ILE A 538 -12.54 -10.33 5.13
N PHE A 539 -12.05 -11.10 6.11
CA PHE A 539 -11.04 -12.14 5.90
C PHE A 539 -11.45 -13.06 4.75
N ARG A 540 -12.69 -13.58 4.74
CA ARG A 540 -13.21 -14.42 3.66
C ARG A 540 -13.05 -13.74 2.30
N ARG A 541 -13.57 -12.51 2.14
CA ARG A 541 -13.54 -11.80 0.84
C ARG A 541 -12.14 -11.51 0.36
N VAL A 542 -11.24 -11.05 1.25
CA VAL A 542 -9.83 -10.79 0.92
C VAL A 542 -9.13 -12.06 0.53
N THR A 543 -9.17 -13.07 1.41
CA THR A 543 -8.44 -14.34 1.21
C THR A 543 -8.89 -15.06 -0.04
N GLN A 544 -10.22 -15.11 -0.30
CA GLN A 544 -10.78 -15.73 -1.49
C GLN A 544 -10.24 -15.09 -2.79
N GLN A 545 -10.20 -13.74 -2.85
CA GLN A 545 -9.70 -13.02 -4.02
C GLN A 545 -8.18 -13.17 -4.16
N VAL A 546 -7.44 -13.17 -3.06
CA VAL A 546 -5.97 -13.31 -3.06
C VAL A 546 -5.57 -14.72 -3.51
N LEU A 547 -6.19 -15.77 -3.00
CA LEU A 547 -5.91 -17.15 -3.42
C LEU A 547 -6.22 -17.36 -4.91
N ALA A 548 -7.34 -16.81 -5.38
CA ALA A 548 -7.70 -16.85 -6.80
C ALA A 548 -6.66 -16.11 -7.67
N TYR A 549 -6.20 -14.93 -7.23
CA TYR A 549 -5.18 -14.17 -7.94
C TYR A 549 -3.82 -14.89 -7.98
N LEU A 550 -3.43 -15.53 -6.87
CA LEU A 550 -2.20 -16.31 -6.78
C LEU A 550 -2.28 -17.66 -7.50
N ASN A 551 -3.44 -17.99 -8.10
CA ASN A 551 -3.71 -19.28 -8.76
C ASN A 551 -3.47 -20.48 -7.84
N VAL A 552 -3.76 -20.34 -6.53
CA VAL A 552 -3.63 -21.44 -5.57
C VAL A 552 -4.68 -22.49 -5.91
N PRO A 553 -4.29 -23.79 -6.04
CA PRO A 553 -5.23 -24.87 -6.29
C PRO A 553 -6.27 -24.97 -5.19
N GLN A 554 -7.51 -25.27 -5.56
CA GLN A 554 -8.57 -25.56 -4.57
C GLN A 554 -8.33 -26.91 -3.93
N ASP A 555 -8.43 -26.98 -2.61
CA ASP A 555 -8.26 -28.20 -1.81
C ASP A 555 -9.58 -28.81 -1.32
N VAL A 556 -10.72 -28.10 -1.58
CA VAL A 556 -12.07 -28.59 -1.31
C VAL A 556 -12.90 -28.54 -2.58
N PRO A 557 -13.55 -29.64 -3.00
CA PRO A 557 -14.45 -29.65 -4.16
C PRO A 557 -15.64 -28.70 -3.94
N LEU A 558 -15.85 -27.78 -4.87
CA LEU A 558 -17.06 -26.94 -4.84
C LEU A 558 -18.29 -27.73 -5.28
N PRO A 559 -19.46 -27.52 -4.67
CA PRO A 559 -20.73 -27.99 -5.23
C PRO A 559 -20.89 -27.54 -6.67
N VAL A 560 -21.44 -28.40 -7.55
CA VAL A 560 -21.54 -28.17 -8.99
C VAL A 560 -22.18 -26.80 -9.32
N GLN A 561 -23.20 -26.38 -8.59
CA GLN A 561 -23.85 -25.08 -8.79
C GLN A 561 -22.90 -23.90 -8.51
N GLN A 562 -22.05 -24.00 -7.49
CA GLN A 562 -21.05 -22.96 -7.17
C GLN A 562 -19.89 -22.97 -8.18
N GLN A 563 -19.49 -24.14 -8.68
CA GLN A 563 -18.51 -24.24 -9.77
C GLN A 563 -19.00 -23.55 -11.04
N LEU A 564 -20.25 -23.76 -11.42
CA LEU A 564 -20.90 -23.12 -12.57
C LEU A 564 -21.04 -21.61 -12.37
N ALA A 565 -21.46 -21.16 -11.17
CA ALA A 565 -21.58 -19.73 -10.85
C ALA A 565 -20.20 -19.04 -10.88
N ARG A 566 -19.17 -19.68 -10.35
CA ARG A 566 -17.79 -19.17 -10.39
C ARG A 566 -17.21 -19.11 -11.81
N ALA A 567 -17.43 -20.14 -12.61
CA ALA A 567 -17.02 -20.14 -14.02
C ALA A 567 -17.69 -18.98 -14.80
N ARG A 568 -18.96 -18.66 -14.48
CA ARG A 568 -19.66 -17.51 -15.08
C ARG A 568 -19.06 -16.17 -14.65
N LEU A 569 -18.67 -16.02 -13.39
CA LEU A 569 -18.03 -14.80 -12.86
C LEU A 569 -16.61 -14.61 -13.41
N LEU A 570 -15.82 -15.67 -13.53
CA LEU A 570 -14.47 -15.62 -14.11
C LEU A 570 -14.51 -15.27 -15.60
N ASN A 571 -15.49 -15.79 -16.33
CA ASN A 571 -15.70 -15.43 -17.74
C ASN A 571 -16.23 -13.99 -17.91
N ALA A 572 -16.90 -13.43 -16.90
CA ALA A 572 -17.32 -12.02 -16.89
C ALA A 572 -16.17 -11.08 -16.47
N ALA A 573 -15.20 -11.57 -15.69
CA ALA A 573 -14.05 -10.79 -15.21
C ALA A 573 -12.85 -10.76 -16.21
N SER A 574 -12.92 -11.51 -17.31
CA SER A 574 -11.95 -11.41 -18.43
C SER A 574 -12.21 -10.20 -19.35
N ILE A 575 -13.03 -9.23 -18.91
CA ILE A 575 -13.13 -7.92 -19.55
C ILE A 575 -11.85 -7.15 -19.23
N ASP A 576 -11.12 -6.89 -20.31
CA ASP A 576 -9.86 -6.19 -20.46
C ASP A 576 -9.74 -4.95 -19.55
N VAL A 577 -8.71 -4.91 -18.71
CA VAL A 577 -8.39 -3.79 -17.81
C VAL A 577 -7.74 -2.61 -18.56
N SER A 578 -7.66 -2.68 -19.89
CA SER A 578 -7.03 -1.64 -20.72
C SER A 578 -7.90 -0.41 -20.97
N ASP A 579 -9.19 -0.41 -20.60
CA ASP A 579 -10.14 0.68 -20.93
C ASP A 579 -10.50 1.63 -19.77
N PHE A 580 -9.78 1.63 -18.66
CA PHE A 580 -9.99 2.66 -17.64
C PHE A 580 -9.09 3.88 -17.88
N SER A 581 -9.50 4.75 -18.79
CA SER A 581 -9.11 6.17 -18.78
C SER A 581 -9.71 6.86 -17.55
N PRO A 582 -8.93 7.60 -16.76
CA PRO A 582 -9.42 8.28 -15.55
C PRO A 582 -9.97 9.66 -15.89
N ALA A 583 -11.06 9.73 -16.64
CA ALA A 583 -11.81 10.97 -16.80
C ALA A 583 -13.24 10.71 -17.31
N GLN A 584 -14.13 10.25 -16.45
CA GLN A 584 -15.54 10.60 -16.58
C GLN A 584 -16.25 10.48 -15.21
N ARG A 585 -16.76 11.62 -14.81
CA ARG A 585 -17.63 11.99 -13.69
C ARG A 585 -18.54 10.88 -13.19
N ILE A 586 -18.50 10.69 -11.87
CA ILE A 586 -19.57 10.09 -11.10
C ILE A 586 -20.73 11.10 -11.07
N GLU A 587 -21.73 10.89 -11.90
CA GLU A 587 -23.07 11.39 -11.68
C GLU A 587 -24.05 10.26 -12.01
N GLN A 588 -24.90 9.99 -11.03
CA GLN A 588 -26.04 9.07 -11.00
C GLN A 588 -25.75 7.65 -10.48
N GLU A 589 -25.97 7.51 -9.17
CA GLU A 589 -26.28 6.22 -8.55
C GLU A 589 -27.67 5.75 -9.04
N PRO A 590 -27.80 4.49 -9.54
CA PRO A 590 -29.09 3.86 -9.57
C PRO A 590 -29.41 3.34 -8.18
N SER A 591 -30.46 3.88 -7.57
CA SER A 591 -31.05 3.39 -6.34
C SER A 591 -31.42 1.91 -6.47
N LEU A 592 -30.77 1.05 -5.66
CA LEU A 592 -31.20 -0.34 -5.49
C LEU A 592 -32.56 -0.36 -4.77
N PRO A 593 -33.54 -1.17 -5.21
CA PRO A 593 -34.79 -1.30 -4.51
C PRO A 593 -34.56 -1.98 -3.15
N VAL A 594 -35.06 -1.33 -2.10
CA VAL A 594 -35.13 -1.88 -0.74
C VAL A 594 -36.27 -2.86 -0.72
N PHE A 595 -36.02 -4.16 -0.58
CA PHE A 595 -37.04 -5.16 -0.33
C PHE A 595 -37.30 -5.27 1.17
N PRO A 596 -38.58 -5.25 1.61
CA PRO A 596 -38.91 -5.47 3.01
C PRO A 596 -38.74 -6.94 3.42
N PRO A 597 -38.49 -7.23 4.73
CA PRO A 597 -38.08 -8.56 5.20
C PRO A 597 -39.20 -9.65 5.28
N GLU A 598 -40.36 -9.50 4.66
CA GLU A 598 -41.50 -10.40 4.85
C GLU A 598 -41.89 -11.25 3.64
N ALA A 599 -41.02 -11.47 2.65
CA ALA A 599 -41.38 -12.22 1.45
C ALA A 599 -40.68 -13.58 1.30
N PHE A 600 -40.36 -14.26 2.39
CA PHE A 600 -39.86 -15.64 2.35
C PHE A 600 -40.68 -16.59 3.20
N ALA A 601 -41.98 -16.69 2.90
CA ALA A 601 -42.79 -17.84 3.26
C ALA A 601 -43.87 -17.99 2.19
N GLU A 602 -43.97 -19.20 1.63
CA GLU A 602 -44.93 -19.65 0.64
C GLU A 602 -44.56 -19.48 -0.84
N ALA A 603 -43.92 -20.51 -1.39
CA ALA A 603 -44.23 -21.07 -2.72
C ALA A 603 -43.46 -22.37 -2.95
N ALA A 604 -43.93 -23.44 -2.31
CA ALA A 604 -43.74 -24.79 -2.81
C ALA A 604 -45.01 -25.17 -3.59
N GLY A 605 -44.90 -25.34 -4.91
CA GLY A 605 -45.92 -25.92 -5.76
C GLY A 605 -46.57 -24.94 -6.70
N GLU A 606 -46.08 -24.92 -7.94
CA GLU A 606 -46.94 -25.01 -9.12
C GLU A 606 -46.09 -24.95 -10.41
N SER A 607 -46.51 -25.74 -11.37
CA SER A 607 -45.94 -26.02 -12.68
C SER A 607 -45.62 -24.77 -13.52
N ALA A 608 -44.50 -24.83 -14.26
CA ALA A 608 -44.07 -23.82 -15.21
C ALA A 608 -45.15 -23.51 -16.27
N PRO A 609 -45.45 -22.23 -16.54
CA PRO A 609 -46.29 -21.90 -17.69
C PRO A 609 -45.49 -21.99 -18.98
N THR A 610 -46.01 -22.76 -19.92
CA THR A 610 -45.62 -22.78 -21.33
C THR A 610 -46.00 -21.42 -21.95
N VAL A 611 -45.01 -20.60 -22.28
CA VAL A 611 -45.25 -19.35 -23.00
C VAL A 611 -45.38 -19.65 -24.48
N ALA A 612 -46.59 -19.43 -25.02
CA ALA A 612 -46.83 -19.40 -26.45
C ALA A 612 -46.11 -18.20 -27.07
N ILE A 613 -45.26 -18.46 -28.08
CA ILE A 613 -44.55 -17.42 -28.81
C ILE A 613 -45.45 -16.89 -29.90
N GLU A 614 -45.83 -15.60 -29.81
CA GLU A 614 -46.43 -14.88 -30.94
C GLU A 614 -45.37 -14.67 -32.03
N GLU A 615 -45.68 -15.07 -33.26
CA GLU A 615 -44.90 -14.82 -34.46
C GLU A 615 -44.90 -13.34 -34.81
N GLY A 616 -43.70 -12.71 -34.81
CA GLY A 616 -43.56 -11.43 -35.50
C GLY A 616 -42.59 -10.39 -35.02
N GLU A 617 -41.41 -10.67 -34.45
CA GLU A 617 -40.25 -9.73 -34.48
C GLU A 617 -38.99 -10.40 -33.92
N GLY A 618 -38.39 -11.26 -34.72
CA GLY A 618 -37.12 -11.90 -34.35
C GLY A 618 -36.01 -11.56 -35.35
N VAL A 619 -34.77 -11.52 -34.85
CA VAL A 619 -33.58 -11.35 -35.65
C VAL A 619 -33.17 -12.68 -36.28
N VAL A 620 -32.83 -12.68 -37.57
CA VAL A 620 -32.43 -13.89 -38.31
C VAL A 620 -31.01 -14.28 -37.94
N VAL A 621 -30.77 -15.53 -37.55
CA VAL A 621 -29.45 -16.07 -37.22
C VAL A 621 -28.62 -16.15 -38.51
N PRO A 622 -27.43 -15.51 -38.57
CA PRO A 622 -26.59 -15.53 -39.74
C PRO A 622 -25.87 -16.89 -39.90
N GLN A 623 -25.43 -17.19 -41.13
CA GLN A 623 -24.60 -18.37 -41.38
C GLN A 623 -23.16 -18.11 -40.90
N LEU A 624 -22.70 -18.90 -39.93
CA LEU A 624 -21.44 -18.69 -39.22
C LEU A 624 -20.39 -19.77 -39.53
N GLY A 625 -20.77 -20.83 -40.24
CA GLY A 625 -19.87 -21.94 -40.63
C GLY A 625 -18.62 -21.46 -41.39
N GLY A 626 -17.44 -21.96 -41.03
CA GLY A 626 -16.17 -21.59 -41.64
C GLY A 626 -15.56 -20.27 -41.20
N MET A 627 -16.26 -19.50 -40.35
CA MET A 627 -15.76 -18.22 -39.86
C MET A 627 -14.81 -18.38 -38.65
N SER A 628 -13.87 -17.46 -38.50
CA SER A 628 -13.05 -17.36 -37.28
C SER A 628 -13.88 -16.88 -36.09
N VAL A 629 -13.39 -17.11 -34.86
CA VAL A 629 -14.02 -16.67 -33.61
C VAL A 629 -14.39 -15.19 -33.65
N ARG A 630 -13.48 -14.35 -34.12
CA ARG A 630 -13.68 -12.90 -34.28
C ARG A 630 -14.80 -12.59 -35.28
N ALA A 631 -14.78 -13.21 -36.45
CA ALA A 631 -15.79 -12.94 -37.47
C ALA A 631 -17.20 -13.40 -37.03
N VAL A 632 -17.30 -14.52 -36.32
CA VAL A 632 -18.56 -14.99 -35.68
C VAL A 632 -19.09 -13.98 -34.68
N THR A 633 -18.21 -13.49 -33.81
CA THR A 633 -18.61 -12.49 -32.78
C THR A 633 -19.12 -11.21 -33.46
N GLU A 634 -18.40 -10.69 -34.44
CA GLU A 634 -18.79 -9.48 -35.18
C GLU A 634 -20.12 -9.67 -35.94
N ALA A 635 -20.32 -10.84 -36.55
CA ALA A 635 -21.54 -11.15 -37.27
C ALA A 635 -22.78 -11.23 -36.35
N CYS A 636 -22.64 -11.89 -35.22
CA CYS A 636 -23.71 -11.99 -34.22
C CYS A 636 -24.05 -10.63 -33.60
N MET A 637 -23.03 -9.86 -33.19
CA MET A 637 -23.22 -8.54 -32.61
C MET A 637 -23.89 -7.54 -33.57
N ARG A 638 -23.54 -7.60 -34.87
CA ARG A 638 -24.12 -6.71 -35.89
C ARG A 638 -25.62 -6.89 -36.02
N VAL A 639 -26.14 -8.10 -35.84
CA VAL A 639 -27.56 -8.41 -35.90
C VAL A 639 -28.23 -8.43 -34.52
N GLY A 640 -27.50 -8.10 -33.45
CA GLY A 640 -28.06 -8.03 -32.09
C GLY A 640 -28.30 -9.39 -31.43
N LEU A 641 -27.49 -10.41 -31.78
CA LEU A 641 -27.50 -11.75 -31.17
C LEU A 641 -26.26 -11.92 -30.28
N ALA A 642 -26.36 -12.74 -29.24
CA ALA A 642 -25.28 -13.04 -28.31
C ALA A 642 -24.59 -14.38 -28.66
N PRO A 643 -23.34 -14.41 -29.19
CA PRO A 643 -22.65 -15.65 -29.51
C PRO A 643 -22.14 -16.34 -28.24
N VAL A 644 -22.32 -17.65 -28.16
CA VAL A 644 -21.71 -18.56 -27.18
C VAL A 644 -20.66 -19.39 -27.93
N LEU A 645 -19.39 -19.14 -27.67
CA LEU A 645 -18.26 -19.67 -28.43
C LEU A 645 -17.64 -20.88 -27.71
N ILE A 646 -17.53 -22.03 -28.35
CA ILE A 646 -16.97 -23.27 -27.80
C ILE A 646 -15.81 -23.74 -28.65
N GLY A 647 -14.59 -23.78 -28.13
CA GLY A 647 -13.38 -24.20 -28.82
C GLY A 647 -12.62 -23.07 -29.53
N THR A 648 -11.61 -23.41 -30.34
CA THR A 648 -10.74 -22.48 -31.07
C THR A 648 -10.55 -22.95 -32.52
N GLY A 649 -10.37 -22.00 -33.45
CA GLY A 649 -10.18 -22.28 -34.87
C GLY A 649 -11.28 -21.69 -35.75
N VAL A 650 -11.88 -22.51 -36.63
CA VAL A 650 -12.99 -22.12 -37.50
C VAL A 650 -14.31 -22.76 -37.03
N ALA A 651 -15.42 -22.05 -37.22
CA ALA A 651 -16.75 -22.51 -36.84
C ALA A 651 -17.15 -23.76 -37.67
N VAL A 652 -17.45 -24.86 -36.96
CA VAL A 652 -17.82 -26.13 -37.58
C VAL A 652 -19.28 -26.50 -37.34
N GLU A 653 -19.88 -25.94 -36.26
CA GLU A 653 -21.29 -26.19 -35.89
C GLU A 653 -21.88 -24.96 -35.26
N GLN A 654 -23.13 -24.63 -35.56
CA GLN A 654 -23.90 -23.57 -34.90
C GLN A 654 -25.28 -24.03 -34.47
N LYS A 655 -25.76 -23.52 -33.35
CA LYS A 655 -27.13 -23.74 -32.85
C LYS A 655 -27.67 -22.43 -32.26
N PRO A 656 -28.83 -21.94 -32.71
CA PRO A 656 -29.71 -22.46 -33.76
C PRO A 656 -29.10 -22.40 -35.18
N GLU A 657 -29.70 -23.10 -36.10
CA GLU A 657 -29.25 -23.11 -37.50
C GLU A 657 -29.42 -21.75 -38.17
N ALA A 658 -28.63 -21.49 -39.21
CA ALA A 658 -28.74 -20.27 -40.01
C ALA A 658 -30.13 -20.12 -40.59
N GLY A 659 -30.69 -18.90 -40.54
CA GLY A 659 -32.02 -18.62 -41.04
C GLY A 659 -33.13 -18.71 -39.98
N GLN A 660 -32.92 -19.32 -38.81
CA GLN A 660 -33.88 -19.31 -37.70
C GLN A 660 -34.00 -17.92 -37.09
N ARG A 661 -35.19 -17.60 -36.56
CA ARG A 661 -35.39 -16.32 -35.90
C ARG A 661 -35.32 -16.44 -34.37
N LEU A 662 -34.55 -15.53 -33.77
CA LEU A 662 -34.39 -15.42 -32.33
C LEU A 662 -34.78 -14.01 -31.87
N PRO A 663 -35.30 -13.85 -30.64
CA PRO A 663 -35.50 -12.53 -30.08
C PRO A 663 -34.14 -11.77 -29.99
N ARG A 664 -34.15 -10.45 -30.05
CA ARG A 664 -32.97 -9.61 -29.90
C ARG A 664 -32.26 -9.93 -28.58
N GLY A 665 -30.94 -10.18 -28.59
CA GLY A 665 -30.20 -10.70 -27.44
C GLY A 665 -30.23 -12.25 -27.34
N GLY A 666 -30.92 -12.95 -28.25
CA GLY A 666 -30.97 -14.41 -28.29
C GLY A 666 -29.56 -15.02 -28.49
N ARG A 667 -29.36 -16.20 -27.90
CA ARG A 667 -28.02 -16.85 -27.88
C ARG A 667 -27.83 -17.77 -29.07
N VAL A 668 -26.68 -17.63 -29.74
CA VAL A 668 -26.23 -18.55 -30.81
C VAL A 668 -24.96 -19.25 -30.35
N THR A 669 -25.06 -20.56 -30.12
CA THR A 669 -23.91 -21.38 -29.73
C THR A 669 -23.14 -21.82 -31.00
N VAL A 670 -21.85 -21.52 -31.04
CA VAL A 670 -20.97 -21.86 -32.17
C VAL A 670 -19.78 -22.66 -31.67
N ARG A 671 -19.57 -23.84 -32.24
CA ARG A 671 -18.46 -24.72 -31.93
C ARG A 671 -17.36 -24.56 -32.99
N PHE A 672 -16.12 -24.40 -32.51
CA PHE A 672 -14.93 -24.23 -33.34
C PHE A 672 -14.02 -25.46 -33.26
N ALA A 673 -13.37 -25.80 -34.39
CA ALA A 673 -12.32 -26.81 -34.45
C ALA A 673 -11.12 -26.25 -35.26
N ARG A 674 -9.91 -26.76 -34.97
CA ARG A 674 -8.74 -26.46 -35.81
C ARG A 674 -8.97 -27.09 -37.16
N SER A 675 -8.75 -26.35 -38.25
CA SER A 675 -8.80 -26.93 -39.60
C SER A 675 -7.74 -28.04 -39.67
N ALA A 676 -8.16 -29.27 -39.96
CA ALA A 676 -7.23 -30.32 -40.31
C ALA A 676 -6.53 -29.89 -41.61
N GLU A 677 -5.21 -29.80 -41.62
CA GLU A 677 -4.42 -29.70 -42.81
C GLU A 677 -4.77 -30.88 -43.70
N SER A 678 -5.39 -30.62 -44.85
CA SER A 678 -5.58 -31.62 -45.90
C SER A 678 -4.21 -32.05 -46.36
N GLY A 679 -3.76 -33.21 -45.91
CA GLY A 679 -2.59 -33.88 -46.46
C GLY A 679 -2.76 -34.08 -47.96
N ARG A 680 -1.91 -33.46 -48.76
CA ARG A 680 -1.63 -33.90 -50.13
C ARG A 680 -0.62 -35.04 -50.02
N GLY A 681 -1.11 -36.23 -50.14
CA GLY A 681 -0.30 -37.35 -50.55
C GLY A 681 -0.04 -37.22 -52.07
N ASN A 682 1.20 -37.16 -52.37
CA ASN A 682 1.87 -37.98 -53.39
C ASN A 682 3.36 -37.83 -53.16
#